data_0642e23e37c72c2e59ca8e3a316730a0
#
_entry.id   0642e23e37c72c2e59ca8e3a316730a0
#
_cell.length_a   1.000
_cell.length_b   1.000
_cell.length_c   1.000
_cell.angle_alpha   90.00
_cell.angle_beta   90.00
_cell.angle_gamma   90.00
#
_symmetry.space_group_name_H-M   'P 1'
#
loop_
_entity.id
_entity.type
_entity.pdbx_description
1 polymer ?
#
loop_
_entity_poly.entity_id
_entity_poly.type
_entity_poly.pdbx_seq_one_letter_code
_entity_poly.pdbx_strand_id
1 'polypeptide(L)'
;MEKTNPIQLVKTRGQSDVFLKEGGGGNNPPSWATADAIMTNALSLRESFDTFEELFTEREHNLNPLPILFIATLNEHATAKSYRANARSIFDGKQTRNIIGVSDTNKLLVKIDNKSELDRISQNVCPEMLDKISKDKKFGIAAVTGIELFTPYIDDEIDTDQVKVKLVDYLNAELNRRAEDIFMTGCRTAGISVKRIDYASDIHVFCADIRGHQDIDTLSTMDSVISVKKMPYIELSISPEPFNTQVEVKKPAQGENYPKVGLMDSGIETIPHLSDWIEGENQNIANLSDEDINLRHGTAVAGILNYGDELQGQNWTGCSPMKITSCIINTDESNVRMYEAEMIEHIKSAIRNNPNIKVWNLSQGSTTEVSDTSFSDFAFALDSLQKEFNILICKSAGNIDYRKPNETRICQGADSVRSLVVASAAHEYTGNGDALAGQKSPFSRIGPGPEFMSKPDIAHYGGNAHTGVCSFTETGYQCASLRGTSFSTPRITAMAANLAHRLNRDFDPYLIKALLVHNATYPNISGKDSKTLLNELGHGIPPDINSILNNDDNEFTMIWQPDLSNDAQIRDIPFPASLVNENDHFYGDITVTVVTDPILKATEGSEYCQSDVEVLLQTYDRTQYYTLGAVGTSPMYRNPIRLVNPRNMLAKDLYSQKARKSEYMEERTLIETAQKYQPIKKYHINLEQIKNGYLQYINSGRKWCLRINALYRDATIADREVDGVFEPVKATIIITIRDPKKKGSVYTECYRHLSEHNFEHSDIVIRQDINISNE
;
A
#
# COMPACT_ATOMS: atom_id res chain seq x y z
N MET A 1 -19.35 -17.95 23.28
CA MET A 1 -19.30 -19.27 22.61
C MET A 1 -17.91 -19.39 22.01
N GLU A 2 -17.31 -20.55 22.16
CA GLU A 2 -16.02 -20.83 21.56
C GLU A 2 -16.15 -20.85 20.03
N LYS A 3 -15.21 -20.22 19.32
CA LYS A 3 -15.21 -20.23 17.85
C LYS A 3 -14.55 -21.52 17.38
N THR A 4 -15.29 -22.41 16.80
CA THR A 4 -14.82 -23.75 16.39
C THR A 4 -15.08 -24.08 14.92
N ASN A 5 -15.90 -23.27 14.25
CA ASN A 5 -16.26 -23.52 12.85
C ASN A 5 -15.23 -22.92 11.90
N PRO A 6 -14.71 -23.65 10.91
CA PRO A 6 -13.67 -23.15 10.03
C PRO A 6 -14.17 -22.03 9.10
N ILE A 7 -13.29 -21.09 8.78
CA ILE A 7 -13.53 -20.11 7.71
C ILE A 7 -13.45 -20.81 6.35
N GLN A 8 -14.20 -20.31 5.36
CA GLN A 8 -14.38 -20.96 4.05
C GLN A 8 -13.59 -20.27 2.95
N LEU A 9 -12.76 -21.00 2.23
CA LEU A 9 -12.21 -20.56 0.96
C LEU A 9 -13.18 -20.92 -0.16
N VAL A 10 -13.65 -19.92 -0.91
CA VAL A 10 -14.66 -20.08 -1.96
C VAL A 10 -14.06 -19.72 -3.32
N LYS A 11 -14.24 -20.58 -4.31
CA LYS A 11 -13.81 -20.33 -5.69
C LYS A 11 -14.92 -19.70 -6.54
N THR A 12 -14.52 -18.93 -7.54
CA THR A 12 -15.43 -18.48 -8.60
C THR A 12 -15.86 -19.67 -9.47
N ARG A 13 -17.09 -19.64 -9.99
CA ARG A 13 -17.65 -20.70 -10.84
C ARG A 13 -17.24 -20.55 -12.32
N GLY A 14 -15.96 -20.30 -12.57
CA GLY A 14 -15.37 -20.17 -13.91
C GLY A 14 -16.14 -19.18 -14.79
N GLN A 15 -16.50 -19.58 -16.00
CA GLN A 15 -17.15 -18.71 -17.01
C GLN A 15 -18.53 -18.17 -16.54
N SER A 16 -19.21 -18.82 -15.58
CA SER A 16 -20.51 -18.36 -15.06
C SER A 16 -20.41 -17.05 -14.31
N ASP A 17 -19.26 -16.77 -13.69
CA ASP A 17 -19.01 -15.59 -12.86
C ASP A 17 -18.18 -14.53 -13.60
N VAL A 18 -17.68 -14.80 -14.82
CA VAL A 18 -16.98 -13.80 -15.65
C VAL A 18 -17.97 -12.72 -16.10
N PHE A 19 -17.56 -11.46 -15.95
CA PHE A 19 -18.37 -10.32 -16.37
C PHE A 19 -17.52 -9.38 -17.24
N LEU A 20 -17.97 -9.14 -18.47
CA LEU A 20 -17.36 -8.17 -19.36
C LEU A 20 -18.18 -6.89 -19.34
N LYS A 21 -17.61 -5.82 -18.82
CA LYS A 21 -18.22 -4.51 -18.79
C LYS A 21 -18.17 -3.91 -20.20
N GLU A 22 -19.33 -3.44 -20.71
CA GLU A 22 -19.30 -2.54 -21.86
C GLU A 22 -18.53 -1.26 -21.48
N GLY A 23 -17.62 -0.82 -22.32
CA GLY A 23 -16.94 0.45 -22.15
C GLY A 23 -17.97 1.59 -22.11
N GLY A 24 -18.29 2.06 -20.93
CA GLY A 24 -19.22 3.15 -20.68
C GLY A 24 -18.51 4.50 -20.64
N GLY A 25 -17.83 4.87 -21.72
CA GLY A 25 -17.42 6.25 -21.92
C GLY A 25 -18.61 7.02 -22.49
N GLY A 26 -19.18 7.96 -21.73
CA GLY A 26 -20.15 8.90 -22.29
C GLY A 26 -19.50 9.66 -23.46
N ASN A 27 -20.16 9.69 -24.61
CA ASN A 27 -19.71 10.40 -25.82
C ASN A 27 -19.76 11.92 -25.70
N ASN A 28 -20.13 12.45 -24.54
CA ASN A 28 -20.25 13.89 -24.32
C ASN A 28 -18.87 14.51 -24.06
N PRO A 29 -18.56 15.63 -24.73
CA PRO A 29 -17.34 16.37 -24.45
C PRO A 29 -17.36 16.84 -22.99
N PRO A 30 -16.21 16.84 -22.29
CA PRO A 30 -16.12 17.39 -20.95
C PRO A 30 -16.44 18.89 -21.00
N SER A 31 -17.09 19.42 -19.96
CA SER A 31 -17.53 20.81 -19.89
C SER A 31 -16.40 21.84 -20.02
N TRP A 32 -15.21 21.46 -19.62
CA TRP A 32 -14.01 22.30 -19.71
C TRP A 32 -13.35 22.29 -21.09
N ALA A 33 -13.66 21.34 -22.00
CA ALA A 33 -13.08 21.24 -23.34
C ALA A 33 -13.89 22.08 -24.35
N THR A 34 -13.97 23.39 -24.10
CA THR A 34 -14.66 24.33 -24.98
C THR A 34 -13.83 24.71 -26.21
N ALA A 35 -14.46 25.21 -27.27
CA ALA A 35 -13.75 25.70 -28.46
C ALA A 35 -12.74 26.81 -28.11
N ASP A 36 -13.12 27.72 -27.19
CA ASP A 36 -12.27 28.81 -26.74
C ASP A 36 -11.05 28.27 -25.96
N ALA A 37 -11.27 27.31 -25.06
CA ALA A 37 -10.16 26.66 -24.33
C ALA A 37 -9.17 25.95 -25.27
N ILE A 38 -9.68 25.22 -26.27
CA ILE A 38 -8.87 24.57 -27.28
C ILE A 38 -8.02 25.59 -28.06
N MET A 39 -8.62 26.68 -28.51
CA MET A 39 -7.90 27.72 -29.26
C MET A 39 -6.87 28.42 -28.39
N THR A 40 -7.22 28.82 -27.17
CA THR A 40 -6.34 29.54 -26.25
C THR A 40 -5.13 28.67 -25.90
N ASN A 41 -5.33 27.39 -25.53
CA ASN A 41 -4.25 26.47 -25.19
C ASN A 41 -3.40 26.15 -26.43
N ALA A 42 -3.98 25.99 -27.62
CA ALA A 42 -3.24 25.77 -28.85
C ALA A 42 -2.27 26.93 -29.15
N LEU A 43 -2.72 28.18 -29.00
CA LEU A 43 -1.87 29.36 -29.17
C LEU A 43 -0.73 29.39 -28.13
N SER A 44 -1.05 29.20 -26.86
CA SER A 44 -0.06 29.22 -25.76
C SER A 44 0.98 28.10 -25.92
N LEU A 45 0.55 26.90 -26.26
CA LEU A 45 1.47 25.77 -26.47
C LEU A 45 2.35 25.98 -27.69
N ARG A 46 1.79 26.53 -28.77
CA ARG A 46 2.56 26.87 -29.97
C ARG A 46 3.66 27.90 -29.66
N GLU A 47 3.30 29.00 -28.96
CA GLU A 47 4.26 30.01 -28.54
C GLU A 47 5.39 29.40 -27.69
N SER A 48 5.06 28.52 -26.75
CA SER A 48 6.05 27.81 -25.95
C SER A 48 7.00 26.96 -26.80
N PHE A 49 6.46 26.17 -27.74
CA PHE A 49 7.29 25.34 -28.61
C PHE A 49 8.20 26.15 -29.52
N ASP A 50 7.74 27.31 -30.01
CA ASP A 50 8.57 28.21 -30.83
C ASP A 50 9.78 28.76 -30.02
N THR A 51 9.61 29.01 -28.71
CA THR A 51 10.73 29.42 -27.84
C THR A 51 11.74 28.28 -27.58
N PHE A 52 11.30 27.01 -27.68
CA PHE A 52 12.18 25.86 -27.43
C PHE A 52 13.03 25.47 -28.66
N GLU A 53 12.74 25.98 -29.86
CA GLU A 53 13.54 25.64 -31.07
C GLU A 53 15.03 25.93 -30.93
N GLU A 54 15.39 27.04 -30.25
CA GLU A 54 16.79 27.42 -30.03
C GLU A 54 17.55 26.37 -29.21
N LEU A 55 16.93 25.79 -28.19
CA LEU A 55 17.50 24.76 -27.34
C LEU A 55 17.93 23.51 -28.14
N PHE A 56 17.13 23.12 -29.12
CA PHE A 56 17.45 21.98 -29.99
C PHE A 56 18.54 22.31 -30.99
N THR A 57 18.57 23.55 -31.50
CA THR A 57 19.60 24.00 -32.44
C THR A 57 20.99 24.05 -31.78
N GLU A 58 21.08 24.49 -30.56
CA GLU A 58 22.34 24.50 -29.79
C GLU A 58 22.84 23.07 -29.51
N ARG A 59 21.91 22.09 -29.29
CA ARG A 59 22.26 20.70 -29.02
C ARG A 59 22.59 19.88 -30.26
N GLU A 60 22.23 20.30 -31.48
CA GLU A 60 22.59 19.62 -32.74
C GLU A 60 24.09 19.48 -32.94
N HIS A 61 24.88 20.31 -32.29
CA HIS A 61 26.37 20.26 -32.35
C HIS A 61 26.97 19.25 -31.37
N ASN A 62 26.19 18.66 -30.47
CA ASN A 62 26.66 17.67 -29.51
C ASN A 62 26.56 16.26 -30.07
N LEU A 63 27.66 15.51 -29.98
CA LEU A 63 27.67 14.08 -30.33
C LEU A 63 26.82 13.31 -29.29
N ASN A 64 25.68 12.77 -29.72
CA ASN A 64 24.77 11.97 -28.88
C ASN A 64 24.13 12.72 -27.69
N PRO A 65 23.34 13.76 -27.88
CA PRO A 65 22.66 14.47 -26.80
C PRO A 65 21.59 13.59 -26.14
N LEU A 66 21.34 13.82 -24.84
CA LEU A 66 20.18 13.28 -24.15
C LEU A 66 18.91 14.03 -24.56
N PRO A 67 17.71 13.40 -24.48
CA PRO A 67 16.46 14.11 -24.70
C PRO A 67 16.30 15.30 -23.78
N ILE A 68 15.66 16.37 -24.24
CA ILE A 68 15.27 17.50 -23.39
C ILE A 68 13.99 17.17 -22.66
N LEU A 69 13.95 17.56 -21.38
CA LEU A 69 12.82 17.29 -20.50
C LEU A 69 11.96 18.54 -20.31
N PHE A 70 10.63 18.32 -20.35
CA PHE A 70 9.65 19.36 -20.15
C PHE A 70 8.59 18.90 -19.13
N ILE A 71 7.95 19.87 -18.49
CA ILE A 71 6.75 19.65 -17.68
C ILE A 71 5.54 20.17 -18.46
N ALA A 72 4.61 19.27 -18.77
CA ALA A 72 3.31 19.64 -19.31
C ALA A 72 2.29 19.68 -18.16
N THR A 73 1.69 20.86 -17.93
CA THR A 73 0.69 21.08 -16.88
C THR A 73 -0.70 20.79 -17.42
N LEU A 74 -1.47 19.97 -16.70
CA LEU A 74 -2.85 19.63 -17.02
C LEU A 74 -3.83 20.54 -16.28
N ASN A 75 -4.99 20.76 -16.92
CA ASN A 75 -6.15 21.30 -16.24
C ASN A 75 -6.54 20.38 -15.07
N GLU A 76 -6.85 20.94 -13.90
CA GLU A 76 -7.20 20.20 -12.69
C GLU A 76 -8.35 19.19 -12.91
N HIS A 77 -9.30 19.52 -13.78
CA HIS A 77 -10.41 18.63 -14.14
C HIS A 77 -10.03 17.55 -15.16
N ALA A 78 -8.85 17.64 -15.77
CA ALA A 78 -8.36 16.70 -16.79
C ALA A 78 -7.36 15.66 -16.22
N THR A 79 -7.28 15.52 -14.90
CA THR A 79 -6.36 14.58 -14.24
C THR A 79 -6.85 13.13 -14.28
N ALA A 80 -8.15 12.91 -14.56
CA ALA A 80 -8.71 11.57 -14.65
C ALA A 80 -8.09 10.74 -15.80
N LYS A 81 -7.95 9.45 -15.58
CA LYS A 81 -7.37 8.45 -16.50
C LYS A 81 -7.84 8.61 -17.97
N SER A 82 -9.12 8.87 -18.20
CA SER A 82 -9.66 9.01 -19.56
C SER A 82 -9.09 10.21 -20.33
N TYR A 83 -8.65 11.23 -19.63
CA TYR A 83 -8.08 12.45 -20.22
C TYR A 83 -6.56 12.37 -20.37
N ARG A 84 -5.88 11.50 -19.61
CA ARG A 84 -4.46 11.17 -19.81
C ARG A 84 -4.20 10.62 -21.22
N ALA A 85 -5.07 9.73 -21.70
CA ALA A 85 -5.01 9.21 -23.07
C ALA A 85 -5.13 10.33 -24.13
N ASN A 86 -5.96 11.36 -23.86
CA ASN A 86 -6.05 12.51 -24.75
C ASN A 86 -4.75 13.35 -24.75
N ALA A 87 -4.13 13.59 -23.59
CA ALA A 87 -2.82 14.26 -23.51
C ALA A 87 -1.74 13.47 -24.24
N ARG A 88 -1.70 12.13 -24.09
CA ARG A 88 -0.78 11.27 -24.86
C ARG A 88 -0.94 11.47 -26.36
N SER A 89 -2.15 11.66 -26.86
CA SER A 89 -2.39 11.85 -28.30
C SER A 89 -1.69 13.10 -28.89
N ILE A 90 -1.28 14.07 -28.07
CA ILE A 90 -0.50 15.23 -28.47
C ILE A 90 0.97 14.89 -28.56
N PHE A 91 1.52 14.32 -27.46
CA PHE A 91 2.95 14.16 -27.25
C PHE A 91 3.48 12.89 -27.88
N ASP A 92 2.81 11.75 -27.69
CA ASP A 92 3.29 10.45 -28.13
C ASP A 92 3.21 10.27 -29.65
N GLY A 93 4.18 9.55 -30.22
CA GLY A 93 4.18 9.10 -31.59
C GLY A 93 3.58 7.70 -31.72
N LYS A 94 3.55 7.15 -32.95
CA LYS A 94 3.05 5.79 -33.21
C LYS A 94 3.93 4.70 -32.54
N GLN A 95 5.22 4.97 -32.38
CA GLN A 95 6.21 4.05 -31.82
C GLN A 95 7.11 4.72 -30.78
N THR A 96 6.85 5.98 -30.45
CA THR A 96 7.63 6.75 -29.48
C THR A 96 6.73 7.16 -28.33
N ARG A 97 7.21 6.91 -27.13
CA ARG A 97 6.58 7.37 -25.88
C ARG A 97 7.33 8.60 -25.38
N ASN A 98 6.66 9.73 -25.37
CA ASN A 98 7.21 11.01 -24.94
C ASN A 98 6.82 11.35 -23.50
N ILE A 99 5.63 10.96 -23.05
CA ILE A 99 5.26 11.05 -21.64
C ILE A 99 5.92 9.89 -20.91
N ILE A 100 6.89 10.21 -20.02
CA ILE A 100 7.72 9.24 -19.31
C ILE A 100 7.44 9.15 -17.82
N GLY A 101 6.54 9.98 -17.29
CA GLY A 101 6.17 9.93 -15.88
C GLY A 101 5.23 11.05 -15.48
N VAL A 102 4.88 11.04 -14.19
CA VAL A 102 4.09 12.06 -13.50
C VAL A 102 4.97 12.72 -12.45
N SER A 103 5.18 14.03 -12.57
CA SER A 103 5.99 14.79 -11.62
C SER A 103 5.19 15.25 -10.40
N ASP A 104 3.90 15.59 -10.62
CA ASP A 104 2.96 16.02 -9.59
C ASP A 104 1.53 15.66 -10.06
N THR A 105 0.52 15.83 -9.25
CA THR A 105 -0.88 15.43 -9.50
C THR A 105 -1.39 15.82 -10.89
N ASN A 106 -1.00 17.02 -11.38
CA ASN A 106 -1.41 17.54 -12.68
C ASN A 106 -0.23 17.88 -13.62
N LYS A 107 0.97 17.37 -13.33
CA LYS A 107 2.19 17.64 -14.10
C LYS A 107 2.76 16.38 -14.71
N LEU A 108 2.87 16.34 -16.04
CA LEU A 108 3.45 15.25 -16.80
C LEU A 108 4.91 15.57 -17.14
N LEU A 109 5.78 14.59 -16.93
CA LEU A 109 7.16 14.65 -17.41
C LEU A 109 7.20 14.18 -18.87
N VAL A 110 7.64 15.07 -19.75
CA VAL A 110 7.67 14.83 -21.21
C VAL A 110 9.11 14.92 -21.69
N LYS A 111 9.57 13.92 -22.43
CA LYS A 111 10.85 13.97 -23.15
C LYS A 111 10.65 14.29 -24.61
N ILE A 112 11.56 15.05 -25.20
CA ILE A 112 11.61 15.31 -26.64
C ILE A 112 13.03 15.01 -27.11
N ASP A 113 13.15 14.03 -28.02
CA ASP A 113 14.45 13.46 -28.39
C ASP A 113 15.25 14.40 -29.31
N ASN A 114 14.57 15.10 -30.23
CA ASN A 114 15.21 15.94 -31.23
C ASN A 114 14.24 16.99 -31.84
N LYS A 115 14.78 17.88 -32.68
CA LYS A 115 13.98 18.93 -33.34
C LYS A 115 12.86 18.38 -34.21
N SER A 116 13.07 17.30 -34.96
CA SER A 116 12.03 16.67 -35.80
C SER A 116 10.83 16.21 -34.96
N GLU A 117 11.09 15.75 -33.74
CA GLU A 117 10.03 15.35 -32.80
C GLU A 117 9.32 16.57 -32.20
N LEU A 118 10.06 17.63 -31.86
CA LEU A 118 9.48 18.91 -31.47
C LEU A 118 8.52 19.44 -32.55
N ASP A 119 8.97 19.45 -33.83
CA ASP A 119 8.15 19.89 -34.96
C ASP A 119 6.87 19.06 -35.11
N ARG A 120 6.96 17.74 -34.94
CA ARG A 120 5.80 16.85 -34.94
C ARG A 120 4.80 17.18 -33.86
N ILE A 121 5.27 17.41 -32.63
CA ILE A 121 4.41 17.74 -31.49
C ILE A 121 3.78 19.14 -31.69
N SER A 122 4.58 20.10 -32.13
CA SER A 122 4.14 21.46 -32.41
C SER A 122 3.07 21.49 -33.51
N GLN A 123 3.15 20.63 -34.53
CA GLN A 123 2.10 20.48 -35.54
C GLN A 123 0.78 19.95 -34.96
N ASN A 124 0.82 19.09 -33.93
CA ASN A 124 -0.40 18.59 -33.29
C ASN A 124 -1.21 19.70 -32.60
N VAL A 125 -0.56 20.78 -32.17
CA VAL A 125 -1.19 21.92 -31.47
C VAL A 125 -1.33 23.18 -32.36
N CYS A 126 -1.03 23.07 -33.65
CA CYS A 126 -1.08 24.19 -34.59
C CYS A 126 -2.53 24.74 -34.74
N PRO A 127 -2.80 26.04 -34.40
CA PRO A 127 -4.14 26.60 -34.43
C PRO A 127 -4.83 26.49 -35.81
N GLU A 128 -4.07 26.61 -36.90
CA GLU A 128 -4.56 26.55 -38.28
C GLU A 128 -4.98 25.12 -38.68
N MET A 129 -4.58 24.13 -37.92
CA MET A 129 -4.84 22.69 -38.18
C MET A 129 -5.97 22.13 -37.31
N LEU A 130 -6.52 22.91 -36.37
CA LEU A 130 -7.52 22.43 -35.40
C LEU A 130 -8.76 21.78 -36.03
N ASP A 131 -9.18 22.23 -37.20
CA ASP A 131 -10.32 21.63 -37.92
C ASP A 131 -10.01 20.24 -38.50
N LYS A 132 -8.72 19.92 -38.70
CA LYS A 132 -8.25 18.69 -39.36
C LYS A 132 -7.80 17.62 -38.38
N ILE A 133 -7.61 17.93 -37.09
CA ILE A 133 -7.15 16.98 -36.07
C ILE A 133 -8.31 16.17 -35.44
N SER A 134 -8.00 15.03 -34.87
CA SER A 134 -8.98 14.15 -34.23
C SER A 134 -9.64 14.81 -32.99
N LYS A 135 -10.80 14.28 -32.61
CA LYS A 135 -11.50 14.70 -31.37
C LYS A 135 -10.62 14.50 -30.14
N ASP A 136 -9.88 13.41 -30.08
CA ASP A 136 -8.99 13.09 -28.96
C ASP A 136 -7.85 14.09 -28.82
N LYS A 137 -7.25 14.52 -29.94
CA LYS A 137 -6.24 15.59 -29.93
C LYS A 137 -6.82 16.93 -29.48
N LYS A 138 -8.04 17.28 -29.92
CA LYS A 138 -8.74 18.52 -29.45
C LYS A 138 -8.92 18.47 -27.93
N PHE A 139 -9.33 17.35 -27.37
CA PHE A 139 -9.47 17.19 -25.94
C PHE A 139 -8.11 17.20 -25.23
N GLY A 140 -7.08 16.62 -25.85
CA GLY A 140 -5.72 16.72 -25.36
C GLY A 140 -5.23 18.16 -25.27
N ILE A 141 -5.43 18.98 -26.30
CA ILE A 141 -5.10 20.42 -26.29
C ILE A 141 -5.86 21.15 -25.18
N ALA A 142 -7.17 20.88 -25.01
CA ALA A 142 -7.94 21.48 -23.92
C ALA A 142 -7.48 21.01 -22.53
N ALA A 143 -6.93 19.80 -22.42
CA ALA A 143 -6.42 19.26 -21.18
C ALA A 143 -5.06 19.85 -20.77
N VAL A 144 -4.18 20.20 -21.73
CA VAL A 144 -2.84 20.73 -21.48
C VAL A 144 -2.88 22.25 -21.45
N THR A 145 -2.66 22.84 -20.28
CA THR A 145 -2.75 24.31 -20.08
C THR A 145 -1.43 25.04 -20.24
N GLY A 146 -0.32 24.31 -20.25
CA GLY A 146 1.02 24.90 -20.42
C GLY A 146 2.10 23.84 -20.55
N ILE A 147 3.26 24.25 -21.03
CA ILE A 147 4.47 23.45 -21.07
C ILE A 147 5.67 24.34 -20.75
N GLU A 148 6.57 23.86 -19.91
CA GLU A 148 7.77 24.55 -19.46
C GLU A 148 8.98 23.60 -19.45
N LEU A 149 10.20 24.17 -19.51
CA LEU A 149 11.42 23.38 -19.37
C LEU A 149 11.48 22.77 -17.98
N PHE A 150 11.84 21.50 -17.90
CA PHE A 150 12.01 20.82 -16.63
C PHE A 150 13.19 21.39 -15.83
N THR A 151 13.00 21.60 -14.53
CA THR A 151 14.04 21.94 -13.57
C THR A 151 14.10 20.88 -12.47
N PRO A 152 15.28 20.39 -12.08
CA PRO A 152 15.43 19.42 -11.01
C PRO A 152 14.85 19.93 -9.69
N TYR A 153 14.26 19.01 -8.93
CA TYR A 153 13.85 19.31 -7.56
C TYR A 153 15.06 19.27 -6.62
N ILE A 154 15.23 20.30 -5.81
CA ILE A 154 16.27 20.40 -4.79
C ILE A 154 15.61 20.62 -3.44
N ASP A 155 15.99 19.86 -2.41
CA ASP A 155 15.51 20.12 -1.05
C ASP A 155 16.00 21.50 -0.55
N ASP A 156 15.11 22.25 0.10
CA ASP A 156 15.38 23.61 0.59
C ASP A 156 16.50 23.65 1.65
N GLU A 157 16.58 22.61 2.49
CA GLU A 157 17.56 22.51 3.57
C GLU A 157 18.30 21.16 3.47
N ILE A 158 19.54 21.22 2.98
CA ILE A 158 20.46 20.09 2.99
C ILE A 158 21.51 20.35 4.07
N ASP A 159 21.35 19.72 5.21
CA ASP A 159 22.20 19.82 6.41
C ASP A 159 23.09 18.58 6.62
N THR A 160 23.23 17.75 5.60
CA THR A 160 24.03 16.51 5.60
C THR A 160 25.19 16.63 4.64
N ASP A 161 26.25 15.85 4.90
CA ASP A 161 27.42 15.68 4.03
C ASP A 161 27.17 14.71 2.86
N GLN A 162 26.00 14.06 2.85
CA GLN A 162 25.56 13.18 1.77
C GLN A 162 24.21 13.60 1.21
N VAL A 163 24.09 13.55 -0.11
CA VAL A 163 22.84 13.78 -0.82
C VAL A 163 22.46 12.58 -1.68
N LYS A 164 21.16 12.45 -1.88
CA LYS A 164 20.54 11.47 -2.74
C LYS A 164 20.20 12.12 -4.07
N VAL A 165 20.84 11.66 -5.15
CA VAL A 165 20.60 12.13 -6.52
C VAL A 165 19.84 11.06 -7.30
N LYS A 166 18.78 11.47 -7.98
CA LYS A 166 18.04 10.59 -8.91
C LYS A 166 18.18 11.12 -10.32
N LEU A 167 18.36 10.20 -11.25
CA LEU A 167 18.32 10.47 -12.69
C LEU A 167 16.94 10.13 -13.23
N VAL A 168 16.57 10.76 -14.35
CA VAL A 168 15.35 10.47 -15.07
C VAL A 168 15.41 9.06 -15.67
N ASP A 169 14.29 8.34 -15.57
CA ASP A 169 14.07 7.12 -16.35
C ASP A 169 13.42 7.50 -17.69
N TYR A 170 14.19 7.38 -18.77
CA TYR A 170 13.72 7.66 -20.13
C TYR A 170 12.81 6.56 -20.69
N LEU A 171 12.50 5.53 -19.91
CA LEU A 171 11.81 4.30 -20.36
C LEU A 171 12.56 3.65 -21.55
N ASN A 172 13.87 3.81 -21.58
CA ASN A 172 14.76 3.30 -22.62
C ASN A 172 16.14 2.97 -22.00
N ALA A 173 16.50 1.69 -21.99
CA ALA A 173 17.70 1.20 -21.30
C ALA A 173 19.01 1.80 -21.87
N GLU A 174 19.08 2.13 -23.17
CA GLU A 174 20.26 2.74 -23.78
C GLU A 174 20.38 4.22 -23.33
N LEU A 175 19.28 4.95 -23.35
CA LEU A 175 19.27 6.35 -22.85
C LEU A 175 19.59 6.42 -21.36
N ASN A 176 19.05 5.52 -20.55
CA ASN A 176 19.28 5.45 -19.12
C ASN A 176 20.78 5.20 -18.83
N ARG A 177 21.38 4.22 -19.51
CA ARG A 177 22.81 3.97 -19.35
C ARG A 177 23.67 5.16 -19.78
N ARG A 178 23.33 5.83 -20.88
CA ARG A 178 24.03 7.04 -21.34
C ARG A 178 23.90 8.18 -20.34
N ALA A 179 22.73 8.38 -19.79
CA ALA A 179 22.47 9.38 -18.74
C ALA A 179 23.34 9.13 -17.52
N GLU A 180 23.44 7.89 -17.08
CA GLU A 180 24.31 7.46 -15.98
C GLU A 180 25.79 7.72 -16.29
N ASP A 181 26.28 7.35 -17.49
CA ASP A 181 27.67 7.55 -17.90
C ASP A 181 28.03 9.05 -17.93
N ILE A 182 27.14 9.89 -18.44
CA ILE A 182 27.32 11.36 -18.47
C ILE A 182 27.36 11.90 -17.04
N PHE A 183 26.42 11.52 -16.19
CA PHE A 183 26.34 11.94 -14.79
C PHE A 183 27.61 11.55 -14.01
N MET A 184 28.02 10.27 -14.09
CA MET A 184 29.21 9.77 -13.41
C MET A 184 30.49 10.45 -13.89
N THR A 185 30.56 10.78 -15.18
CA THR A 185 31.69 11.54 -15.74
C THR A 185 31.71 13.00 -15.26
N GLY A 186 30.54 13.65 -15.22
CA GLY A 186 30.36 14.99 -14.68
C GLY A 186 30.80 15.09 -13.22
N CYS A 187 30.33 14.16 -12.39
CA CYS A 187 30.73 14.08 -10.97
C CYS A 187 32.25 13.92 -10.81
N ARG A 188 32.85 13.01 -11.58
CA ARG A 188 34.28 12.79 -11.55
C ARG A 188 35.07 14.07 -11.95
N THR A 189 34.61 14.80 -12.95
CA THR A 189 35.21 16.05 -13.41
C THR A 189 35.09 17.14 -12.35
N ALA A 190 33.96 17.19 -11.64
CA ALA A 190 33.74 18.12 -10.54
C ALA A 190 34.41 17.69 -9.22
N GLY A 191 35.02 16.50 -9.18
CA GLY A 191 35.64 15.96 -7.96
C GLY A 191 34.63 15.60 -6.87
N ILE A 192 33.40 15.26 -7.24
CA ILE A 192 32.34 14.80 -6.35
C ILE A 192 32.38 13.26 -6.32
N SER A 193 32.53 12.69 -5.10
CA SER A 193 32.47 11.25 -4.90
C SER A 193 31.01 10.78 -4.99
N VAL A 194 30.76 9.78 -5.80
CA VAL A 194 29.38 9.26 -6.01
C VAL A 194 29.40 7.73 -6.02
N LYS A 195 28.46 7.14 -5.30
CA LYS A 195 28.18 5.71 -5.27
C LYS A 195 26.76 5.44 -5.77
N ARG A 196 26.61 4.57 -6.77
CA ARG A 196 25.30 4.06 -7.18
C ARG A 196 24.82 3.01 -6.21
N ILE A 197 23.55 3.08 -5.82
CA ILE A 197 22.84 2.09 -5.00
C ILE A 197 21.55 1.72 -5.70
N ASP A 198 21.33 0.42 -5.87
CA ASP A 198 20.13 -0.09 -6.52
C ASP A 198 19.05 -0.32 -5.47
N TYR A 199 18.07 0.56 -5.37
CA TYR A 199 16.93 0.42 -4.45
C TYR A 199 15.99 -0.70 -4.92
N ALA A 200 15.82 -0.83 -6.22
CA ALA A 200 15.14 -1.94 -6.88
C ALA A 200 15.85 -2.26 -8.20
N SER A 201 15.38 -3.26 -8.95
CA SER A 201 15.94 -3.63 -10.26
C SER A 201 15.90 -2.49 -11.29
N ASP A 202 14.91 -1.63 -11.16
CA ASP A 202 14.60 -0.49 -12.04
C ASP A 202 14.74 0.88 -11.33
N ILE A 203 15.14 0.90 -10.04
CA ILE A 203 15.28 2.12 -9.25
C ILE A 203 16.71 2.26 -8.77
N HIS A 204 17.42 3.20 -9.35
CA HIS A 204 18.80 3.51 -9.01
C HIS A 204 18.90 4.87 -8.35
N VAL A 205 19.62 4.95 -7.25
CA VAL A 205 19.88 6.16 -6.49
C VAL A 205 21.38 6.37 -6.42
N PHE A 206 21.83 7.60 -6.56
CA PHE A 206 23.22 7.96 -6.48
C PHE A 206 23.45 8.72 -5.18
N CYS A 207 24.27 8.15 -4.29
CA CYS A 207 24.71 8.82 -3.08
C CYS A 207 25.94 9.66 -3.40
N ALA A 208 25.86 10.96 -3.26
CA ALA A 208 26.96 11.87 -3.52
C ALA A 208 27.45 12.50 -2.20
N ASP A 209 28.77 12.44 -1.97
CA ASP A 209 29.42 13.13 -0.87
C ASP A 209 29.64 14.60 -1.28
N ILE A 210 29.05 15.53 -0.53
CA ILE A 210 29.12 16.96 -0.83
C ILE A 210 29.98 17.74 0.18
N ARG A 211 30.65 18.77 -0.29
CA ARG A 211 31.49 19.67 0.53
C ARG A 211 30.80 20.99 0.84
N GLY A 212 29.68 21.28 0.16
CA GLY A 212 28.90 22.50 0.33
C GLY A 212 27.94 22.77 -0.82
N HIS A 213 27.27 23.91 -0.77
CA HIS A 213 26.21 24.28 -1.75
C HIS A 213 26.71 24.29 -3.21
N GLN A 214 27.97 24.60 -3.47
CA GLN A 214 28.52 24.59 -4.83
C GLN A 214 28.44 23.19 -5.48
N ASP A 215 28.64 22.13 -4.70
CA ASP A 215 28.50 20.76 -5.21
C ASP A 215 27.04 20.45 -5.54
N ILE A 216 26.08 20.95 -4.74
CA ILE A 216 24.63 20.82 -4.99
C ILE A 216 24.24 21.54 -6.29
N ASP A 217 24.70 22.79 -6.46
CA ASP A 217 24.47 23.56 -7.68
C ASP A 217 25.02 22.82 -8.91
N THR A 218 26.24 22.28 -8.78
CA THR A 218 26.88 21.50 -9.85
C THR A 218 26.05 20.25 -10.20
N LEU A 219 25.59 19.47 -9.21
CA LEU A 219 24.76 18.28 -9.42
C LEU A 219 23.44 18.64 -10.07
N SER A 220 22.80 19.73 -9.67
CA SER A 220 21.50 20.16 -10.18
C SER A 220 21.53 20.64 -11.64
N THR A 221 22.69 21.08 -12.13
CA THR A 221 22.84 21.52 -13.51
C THR A 221 23.23 20.41 -14.48
N MET A 222 23.48 19.18 -13.98
CA MET A 222 23.80 18.04 -14.84
C MET A 222 22.58 17.54 -15.59
N ASP A 223 22.75 17.27 -16.88
CA ASP A 223 21.70 16.67 -17.71
C ASP A 223 21.18 15.35 -17.08
N SER A 224 19.89 15.11 -17.17
CA SER A 224 19.17 13.97 -16.61
C SER A 224 18.99 13.91 -15.08
N VAL A 225 19.52 14.82 -14.30
CA VAL A 225 19.20 14.88 -12.86
C VAL A 225 17.75 15.31 -12.68
N ILE A 226 16.98 14.48 -11.96
CA ILE A 226 15.56 14.76 -11.65
C ILE A 226 15.39 15.36 -10.26
N SER A 227 16.24 14.95 -9.31
CA SER A 227 16.22 15.51 -7.96
C SER A 227 17.56 15.37 -7.25
N VAL A 228 17.84 16.34 -6.38
CA VAL A 228 18.93 16.33 -5.38
C VAL A 228 18.27 16.52 -4.01
N LYS A 229 18.28 15.47 -3.20
CA LYS A 229 17.61 15.45 -1.90
C LYS A 229 18.59 15.13 -0.79
N LYS A 230 18.28 15.57 0.41
CA LYS A 230 18.97 15.14 1.62
C LYS A 230 18.91 13.60 1.73
N MET A 231 20.04 12.98 2.13
CA MET A 231 20.05 11.55 2.46
C MET A 231 19.44 11.36 3.86
N PRO A 232 18.29 10.68 3.98
CA PRO A 232 17.69 10.39 5.29
C PRO A 232 18.57 9.43 6.09
N TYR A 233 18.47 9.47 7.41
CA TYR A 233 19.11 8.51 8.29
C TYR A 233 18.10 7.86 9.23
N ILE A 234 18.49 6.73 9.81
CA ILE A 234 17.67 5.88 10.66
C ILE A 234 18.21 5.96 12.08
N GLU A 235 17.36 6.30 13.05
CA GLU A 235 17.72 6.32 14.46
C GLU A 235 17.03 5.16 15.20
N LEU A 236 17.79 4.51 16.07
CA LEU A 236 17.29 3.63 17.12
C LEU A 236 17.44 4.33 18.46
N SER A 237 16.47 4.20 19.33
CA SER A 237 16.57 4.73 20.69
C SER A 237 15.76 3.86 21.63
N ILE A 238 16.38 3.40 22.68
CA ILE A 238 15.75 2.64 23.77
C ILE A 238 16.34 3.08 25.12
N SER A 239 15.49 3.28 26.09
CA SER A 239 15.87 3.55 27.48
C SER A 239 15.09 2.61 28.40
N PRO A 240 15.51 1.34 28.50
CA PRO A 240 14.85 0.35 29.33
C PRO A 240 15.11 0.62 30.83
N GLU A 241 14.05 0.57 31.61
CA GLU A 241 14.15 0.56 33.09
C GLU A 241 13.84 -0.85 33.59
N PRO A 242 14.73 -1.48 34.39
CA PRO A 242 14.52 -2.83 34.89
C PRO A 242 13.25 -2.92 35.77
N PHE A 243 12.48 -3.95 35.52
CA PHE A 243 11.31 -4.30 36.35
C PHE A 243 11.32 -5.80 36.64
N ASN A 244 11.06 -6.22 37.85
CA ASN A 244 11.30 -7.59 38.27
C ASN A 244 9.97 -8.37 38.39
N THR A 245 9.61 -9.11 37.34
CA THR A 245 8.57 -10.16 37.38
C THR A 245 9.18 -11.46 36.84
N GLN A 246 8.90 -12.60 37.45
CA GLN A 246 9.38 -13.90 36.94
C GLN A 246 8.45 -14.40 35.83
N VAL A 247 8.99 -14.67 34.66
CA VAL A 247 8.31 -15.36 33.55
C VAL A 247 9.06 -16.68 33.31
N GLU A 248 8.31 -17.77 33.16
CA GLU A 248 8.87 -19.08 32.90
C GLU A 248 9.63 -19.12 31.56
N VAL A 249 10.76 -19.84 31.54
CA VAL A 249 11.53 -20.06 30.32
C VAL A 249 10.83 -21.11 29.47
N LYS A 250 10.40 -20.73 28.27
CA LYS A 250 9.82 -21.63 27.28
C LYS A 250 10.93 -22.24 26.44
N LYS A 251 10.85 -23.55 26.20
CA LYS A 251 11.80 -24.26 25.33
C LYS A 251 11.08 -24.94 24.17
N PRO A 252 11.69 -24.97 22.98
CA PRO A 252 11.13 -25.74 21.87
C PRO A 252 11.15 -27.23 22.20
N ALA A 253 9.99 -27.91 22.06
CA ALA A 253 9.88 -29.35 22.21
C ALA A 253 10.52 -30.08 21.02
N GLN A 254 11.10 -31.23 21.26
CA GLN A 254 11.79 -32.01 20.23
C GLN A 254 10.80 -32.53 19.17
N GLY A 255 11.09 -32.26 17.91
CA GLY A 255 10.29 -32.73 16.76
C GLY A 255 9.12 -31.82 16.37
N GLU A 256 8.87 -30.76 17.13
CA GLU A 256 7.85 -29.77 16.80
C GLU A 256 8.35 -28.77 15.75
N ASN A 257 7.41 -28.31 14.90
CA ASN A 257 7.67 -27.29 13.89
C ASN A 257 7.05 -25.96 14.33
N TYR A 258 7.87 -24.96 14.52
CA TYR A 258 7.46 -23.63 15.00
C TYR A 258 7.33 -22.61 13.88
N PRO A 259 6.52 -21.55 14.05
CA PRO A 259 6.55 -20.39 13.17
C PRO A 259 7.97 -19.83 13.05
N LYS A 260 8.31 -19.26 11.90
CA LYS A 260 9.60 -18.63 11.65
C LYS A 260 9.44 -17.15 11.36
N VAL A 261 10.32 -16.34 11.90
CA VAL A 261 10.33 -14.90 11.71
C VAL A 261 11.75 -14.38 11.52
N GLY A 262 11.93 -13.42 10.64
CA GLY A 262 13.16 -12.65 10.52
C GLY A 262 13.07 -11.37 11.35
N LEU A 263 14.10 -11.09 12.10
CA LEU A 263 14.24 -9.85 12.85
C LEU A 263 15.38 -9.01 12.24
N MET A 264 15.05 -7.92 11.63
CA MET A 264 15.97 -6.90 11.11
C MET A 264 16.07 -5.77 12.14
N ASP A 265 17.09 -5.84 13.01
CA ASP A 265 17.24 -4.94 14.16
C ASP A 265 18.72 -4.80 14.57
N SER A 266 19.00 -4.52 15.84
CA SER A 266 20.33 -4.42 16.40
C SER A 266 20.94 -5.75 16.89
N GLY A 267 20.24 -6.88 16.67
CA GLY A 267 20.62 -8.21 17.17
C GLY A 267 19.93 -8.59 18.47
N ILE A 268 20.15 -9.81 18.94
CA ILE A 268 19.50 -10.38 20.14
C ILE A 268 20.58 -10.87 21.11
N GLU A 269 20.45 -10.50 22.39
CA GLU A 269 21.32 -11.01 23.46
C GLU A 269 20.98 -12.47 23.80
N THR A 270 22.03 -13.23 24.11
CA THR A 270 21.92 -14.65 24.51
C THR A 270 21.45 -14.74 25.95
N ILE A 271 20.14 -14.59 26.18
CA ILE A 271 19.50 -14.77 27.48
C ILE A 271 18.73 -16.09 27.54
N PRO A 272 18.50 -16.69 28.72
CA PRO A 272 17.85 -18.00 28.84
C PRO A 272 16.47 -18.09 28.14
N HIS A 273 15.70 -17.00 28.11
CA HIS A 273 14.37 -16.97 27.50
C HIS A 273 14.42 -16.97 25.98
N LEU A 274 15.48 -16.48 25.35
CA LEU A 274 15.57 -16.29 23.90
C LEU A 274 16.55 -17.22 23.21
N SER A 275 17.59 -17.72 23.92
CA SER A 275 18.67 -18.50 23.32
C SER A 275 18.20 -19.71 22.51
N ASP A 276 17.23 -20.47 23.03
CA ASP A 276 16.72 -21.68 22.37
C ASP A 276 15.80 -21.36 21.17
N TRP A 277 15.40 -20.08 21.00
CA TRP A 277 14.54 -19.62 19.93
C TRP A 277 15.27 -18.95 18.77
N ILE A 278 16.56 -18.59 18.94
CA ILE A 278 17.37 -18.00 17.87
C ILE A 278 17.85 -19.14 16.94
N GLU A 279 17.59 -19.00 15.63
CA GLU A 279 18.14 -19.93 14.63
C GLU A 279 19.58 -19.49 14.25
N GLY A 280 20.58 -20.20 14.74
CA GLY A 280 21.99 -19.87 14.51
C GLY A 280 22.49 -18.74 15.41
N GLU A 281 23.30 -17.87 14.86
CA GLU A 281 23.88 -16.71 15.53
C GLU A 281 23.31 -15.41 14.97
N ASN A 282 23.51 -14.29 15.65
CA ASN A 282 23.24 -12.97 15.12
C ASN A 282 24.05 -12.75 13.83
N GLN A 283 23.37 -12.55 12.70
CA GLN A 283 24.03 -12.24 11.43
C GLN A 283 24.39 -10.76 11.39
N ASN A 284 25.66 -10.41 11.57
CA ASN A 284 26.16 -9.03 11.49
C ASN A 284 26.20 -8.56 10.03
N ILE A 285 25.04 -8.19 9.47
CA ILE A 285 24.90 -7.74 8.08
C ILE A 285 25.50 -6.34 7.87
N ALA A 286 25.41 -5.48 8.89
CA ALA A 286 25.93 -4.13 8.85
C ALA A 286 27.47 -4.04 8.97
N ASN A 287 28.13 -5.18 9.21
CA ASN A 287 29.58 -5.26 9.44
C ASN A 287 30.09 -4.31 10.53
N LEU A 288 29.30 -4.14 11.59
CA LEU A 288 29.65 -3.33 12.74
C LEU A 288 30.83 -3.98 13.51
N SER A 289 31.68 -3.15 14.12
CA SER A 289 32.66 -3.64 15.08
C SER A 289 31.96 -4.13 16.36
N ASP A 290 32.61 -5.00 17.14
CA ASP A 290 32.04 -5.50 18.39
C ASP A 290 31.73 -4.38 19.40
N GLU A 291 32.46 -3.25 19.32
CA GLU A 291 32.25 -2.07 20.17
C GLU A 291 31.02 -1.25 19.77
N ASP A 292 30.60 -1.34 18.51
CA ASP A 292 29.45 -0.62 17.96
C ASP A 292 28.14 -1.45 18.01
N ILE A 293 28.24 -2.74 18.33
CA ILE A 293 27.07 -3.61 18.46
C ILE A 293 26.38 -3.35 19.79
N ASN A 294 25.11 -2.96 19.73
CA ASN A 294 24.24 -2.82 20.90
C ASN A 294 22.96 -3.62 20.72
N LEU A 295 22.83 -4.69 21.48
CA LEU A 295 21.76 -5.69 21.33
C LEU A 295 20.45 -5.33 22.05
N ARG A 296 20.37 -4.17 22.74
CA ARG A 296 19.24 -3.80 23.60
C ARG A 296 17.91 -3.76 22.86
N HIS A 297 17.84 -3.03 21.76
CA HIS A 297 16.59 -2.83 21.04
C HIS A 297 16.09 -4.16 20.43
N GLY A 298 16.93 -4.88 19.74
CA GLY A 298 16.56 -6.17 19.15
C GLY A 298 16.19 -7.24 20.20
N THR A 299 16.86 -7.24 21.37
CA THR A 299 16.49 -8.12 22.49
C THR A 299 15.09 -7.80 23.02
N ALA A 300 14.77 -6.50 23.18
CA ALA A 300 13.44 -6.07 23.61
C ALA A 300 12.36 -6.44 22.58
N VAL A 301 12.63 -6.27 21.30
CA VAL A 301 11.72 -6.66 20.20
C VAL A 301 11.53 -8.19 20.17
N ALA A 302 12.60 -8.98 20.29
CA ALA A 302 12.54 -10.45 20.35
C ALA A 302 11.75 -10.96 21.55
N GLY A 303 11.88 -10.28 22.70
CA GLY A 303 11.09 -10.57 23.90
C GLY A 303 9.59 -10.42 23.64
N ILE A 304 9.17 -9.36 22.96
CA ILE A 304 7.77 -9.16 22.60
C ILE A 304 7.29 -10.19 21.58
N LEU A 305 8.11 -10.56 20.60
CA LEU A 305 7.79 -11.60 19.62
C LEU A 305 7.38 -12.91 20.29
N ASN A 306 8.13 -13.35 21.29
CA ASN A 306 7.97 -14.70 21.87
C ASN A 306 7.28 -14.74 23.26
N TYR A 307 7.26 -13.61 23.98
CA TYR A 307 6.73 -13.54 25.35
C TYR A 307 5.81 -12.34 25.58
N GLY A 308 5.39 -11.65 24.52
CA GLY A 308 4.67 -10.37 24.65
C GLY A 308 3.38 -10.46 25.46
N ASP A 309 2.65 -11.57 25.38
CA ASP A 309 1.39 -11.77 26.11
C ASP A 309 1.66 -12.14 27.57
N GLU A 310 2.61 -13.05 27.84
CA GLU A 310 2.97 -13.48 29.19
C GLU A 310 3.63 -12.35 30.00
N LEU A 311 4.56 -11.61 29.39
CA LEU A 311 5.22 -10.48 30.01
C LEU A 311 4.22 -9.39 30.43
N GLN A 312 3.14 -9.24 29.66
CA GLN A 312 2.08 -8.27 29.94
C GLN A 312 0.96 -8.86 30.83
N GLY A 313 0.95 -10.17 31.05
CA GLY A 313 -0.13 -10.85 31.77
C GLY A 313 -1.47 -10.79 31.02
N GLN A 314 -1.43 -10.78 29.68
CA GLN A 314 -2.59 -10.62 28.80
C GLN A 314 -2.55 -11.68 27.68
N ASN A 315 -3.70 -11.94 27.07
CA ASN A 315 -3.79 -12.76 25.87
C ASN A 315 -4.21 -11.89 24.68
N TRP A 316 -3.33 -10.98 24.27
CA TRP A 316 -3.64 -10.03 23.21
C TRP A 316 -3.47 -10.61 21.81
N THR A 317 -2.46 -11.47 21.64
CA THR A 317 -2.11 -12.02 20.34
C THR A 317 -2.48 -13.51 20.20
N GLY A 318 -2.44 -14.27 21.28
CA GLY A 318 -2.63 -15.72 21.30
C GLY A 318 -1.58 -16.48 20.50
N CYS A 319 -0.39 -15.90 20.34
CA CYS A 319 0.68 -16.46 19.53
C CYS A 319 1.51 -17.50 20.30
N SER A 320 1.92 -18.54 19.58
CA SER A 320 2.97 -19.45 20.04
C SER A 320 4.34 -18.83 19.82
N PRO A 321 5.37 -19.19 20.62
CA PRO A 321 6.74 -18.75 20.38
C PRO A 321 7.24 -19.19 19.00
N MET A 322 8.23 -18.46 18.47
CA MET A 322 8.72 -18.60 17.11
C MET A 322 10.24 -18.79 17.08
N LYS A 323 10.73 -19.45 16.06
CA LYS A 323 12.14 -19.44 15.70
C LYS A 323 12.49 -18.12 15.03
N ILE A 324 13.51 -17.44 15.55
CA ILE A 324 13.91 -16.10 15.14
C ILE A 324 15.25 -16.16 14.39
N THR A 325 15.28 -15.71 13.15
CA THR A 325 16.51 -15.42 12.40
C THR A 325 16.88 -13.97 12.66
N SER A 326 17.96 -13.73 13.41
CA SER A 326 18.38 -12.38 13.81
C SER A 326 19.42 -11.81 12.84
N CYS A 327 19.14 -10.63 12.31
CA CYS A 327 20.01 -9.86 11.40
C CYS A 327 20.31 -8.50 12.02
N ILE A 328 21.57 -8.24 12.34
CA ILE A 328 22.04 -6.91 12.77
C ILE A 328 22.17 -6.05 11.52
N ILE A 329 21.26 -5.11 11.36
CA ILE A 329 21.23 -4.17 10.23
C ILE A 329 21.50 -2.74 10.65
N ASN A 330 21.46 -2.45 11.96
CA ASN A 330 21.68 -1.14 12.56
C ASN A 330 22.09 -1.30 14.03
N THR A 331 22.46 -0.19 14.67
CA THR A 331 22.78 -0.11 16.10
C THR A 331 22.11 1.12 16.73
N ASP A 332 21.94 1.12 18.06
CA ASP A 332 21.47 2.29 18.81
C ASP A 332 22.64 3.11 19.42
N GLU A 333 23.88 2.82 19.05
CA GLU A 333 25.04 3.63 19.45
C GLU A 333 25.04 4.98 18.75
N SER A 334 25.10 6.04 19.56
CA SER A 334 25.01 7.43 19.09
C SER A 334 26.13 7.88 18.15
N ASN A 335 27.22 7.11 18.09
CA ASN A 335 28.39 7.41 17.26
C ASN A 335 28.26 6.85 15.83
N VAL A 336 27.34 5.94 15.60
CA VAL A 336 27.10 5.32 14.29
C VAL A 336 25.85 5.91 13.65
N ARG A 337 26.00 6.59 12.53
CA ARG A 337 24.87 7.12 11.76
C ARG A 337 24.60 6.19 10.59
N MET A 338 23.41 5.57 10.57
CA MET A 338 22.98 4.69 9.49
C MET A 338 22.14 5.45 8.47
N TYR A 339 22.68 5.67 7.28
CA TYR A 339 21.96 6.28 6.19
C TYR A 339 20.97 5.33 5.51
N GLU A 340 19.88 5.87 4.94
CA GLU A 340 18.83 5.11 4.27
C GLU A 340 19.38 4.16 3.20
N ALA A 341 20.31 4.62 2.40
CA ALA A 341 20.90 3.83 1.32
C ALA A 341 21.65 2.58 1.84
N GLU A 342 22.41 2.72 2.92
CA GLU A 342 23.08 1.59 3.57
C GLU A 342 22.09 0.65 4.21
N MET A 343 21.07 1.19 4.89
CA MET A 343 19.99 0.41 5.49
C MET A 343 19.29 -0.46 4.45
N ILE A 344 19.00 0.08 3.26
CA ILE A 344 18.37 -0.68 2.18
C ILE A 344 19.26 -1.84 1.73
N GLU A 345 20.57 -1.62 1.59
CA GLU A 345 21.52 -2.70 1.25
C GLU A 345 21.58 -3.79 2.34
N HIS A 346 21.51 -3.40 3.61
CA HIS A 346 21.47 -4.35 4.73
C HIS A 346 20.16 -5.15 4.73
N ILE A 347 19.00 -4.51 4.53
CA ILE A 347 17.70 -5.19 4.42
C ILE A 347 17.71 -6.20 3.26
N LYS A 348 18.21 -5.80 2.07
CA LYS A 348 18.34 -6.69 0.91
C LYS A 348 19.22 -7.89 1.21
N SER A 349 20.35 -7.68 1.86
CA SER A 349 21.29 -8.73 2.24
C SER A 349 20.67 -9.69 3.27
N ALA A 350 19.98 -9.16 4.28
CA ALA A 350 19.29 -9.97 5.26
C ALA A 350 18.24 -10.90 4.62
N ILE A 351 17.43 -10.38 3.70
CA ILE A 351 16.39 -11.13 3.01
C ILE A 351 17.01 -12.17 2.06
N ARG A 352 18.02 -11.79 1.26
CA ARG A 352 18.68 -12.69 0.31
C ARG A 352 19.41 -13.85 0.98
N ASN A 353 20.03 -13.58 2.12
CA ASN A 353 20.72 -14.62 2.89
C ASN A 353 19.74 -15.61 3.55
N ASN A 354 18.47 -15.24 3.70
CA ASN A 354 17.46 -16.02 4.43
C ASN A 354 16.18 -16.24 3.60
N PRO A 355 16.22 -16.87 2.42
CA PRO A 355 15.10 -16.96 1.47
C PRO A 355 13.90 -17.76 2.00
N ASN A 356 14.11 -18.58 3.04
CA ASN A 356 13.05 -19.38 3.65
C ASN A 356 12.21 -18.60 4.67
N ILE A 357 12.65 -17.41 5.08
CA ILE A 357 11.90 -16.55 5.99
C ILE A 357 10.89 -15.77 5.19
N LYS A 358 9.62 -15.84 5.59
CA LYS A 358 8.49 -15.24 4.87
C LYS A 358 7.87 -14.03 5.58
N VAL A 359 8.05 -13.92 6.88
CA VAL A 359 7.56 -12.78 7.67
C VAL A 359 8.75 -12.11 8.36
N TRP A 360 8.86 -10.80 8.19
CA TRP A 360 9.97 -10.01 8.71
C TRP A 360 9.49 -8.87 9.60
N ASN A 361 10.16 -8.64 10.71
CA ASN A 361 9.99 -7.48 11.57
C ASN A 361 11.00 -6.39 11.21
N LEU A 362 10.52 -5.17 10.97
CA LEU A 362 11.33 -3.98 10.75
C LEU A 362 10.82 -2.84 11.65
N SER A 363 11.27 -2.85 12.91
CA SER A 363 10.85 -1.91 13.95
C SER A 363 11.65 -0.60 13.95
N GLN A 364 12.20 -0.21 12.80
CA GLN A 364 13.03 0.99 12.64
C GLN A 364 12.35 1.97 11.70
N GLY A 365 12.57 3.25 11.89
CA GLY A 365 11.97 4.31 11.08
C GLY A 365 12.99 5.38 10.67
N SER A 366 12.77 5.95 9.49
CA SER A 366 13.45 7.17 9.05
C SER A 366 13.09 8.35 9.98
N THR A 367 14.00 9.28 10.14
CA THR A 367 13.75 10.54 10.84
C THR A 367 12.89 11.51 10.04
N THR A 368 12.72 11.25 8.74
CA THR A 368 12.00 12.13 7.80
C THR A 368 10.56 11.68 7.60
N GLU A 369 9.62 12.62 7.60
CA GLU A 369 8.21 12.39 7.27
C GLU A 369 8.03 12.07 5.78
N VAL A 370 6.88 11.42 5.47
CA VAL A 370 6.45 11.22 4.08
C VAL A 370 5.92 12.51 3.46
N SER A 371 6.06 12.62 2.14
CA SER A 371 5.43 13.68 1.35
C SER A 371 3.91 13.51 1.25
N ASP A 372 3.19 14.58 0.90
CA ASP A 372 1.74 14.52 0.60
C ASP A 372 1.44 13.89 -0.77
N THR A 373 2.37 14.02 -1.71
CA THR A 373 2.13 13.71 -3.12
C THR A 373 3.07 12.67 -3.71
N SER A 374 4.17 12.33 -3.02
CA SER A 374 5.17 11.39 -3.53
C SER A 374 5.54 10.32 -2.52
N PHE A 375 5.63 9.08 -3.00
CA PHE A 375 6.11 7.95 -2.20
C PHE A 375 7.63 8.03 -2.04
N SER A 376 8.13 7.54 -0.90
CA SER A 376 9.56 7.54 -0.61
C SER A 376 10.31 6.46 -1.39
N ASP A 377 11.59 6.71 -1.69
CA ASP A 377 12.44 5.70 -2.33
C ASP A 377 12.62 4.48 -1.44
N PHE A 378 12.59 4.67 -0.12
CA PHE A 378 12.61 3.57 0.84
C PHE A 378 11.37 2.67 0.69
N ALA A 379 10.18 3.26 0.51
CA ALA A 379 8.96 2.50 0.24
C ALA A 379 9.07 1.68 -1.07
N PHE A 380 9.61 2.28 -2.12
CA PHE A 380 9.84 1.58 -3.39
C PHE A 380 10.77 0.36 -3.20
N ALA A 381 11.86 0.51 -2.44
CA ALA A 381 12.78 -0.59 -2.14
C ALA A 381 12.09 -1.72 -1.39
N LEU A 382 11.32 -1.40 -0.33
CA LEU A 382 10.58 -2.40 0.45
C LEU A 382 9.50 -3.10 -0.38
N ASP A 383 8.79 -2.36 -1.23
CA ASP A 383 7.74 -2.92 -2.09
C ASP A 383 8.31 -3.87 -3.15
N SER A 384 9.45 -3.51 -3.75
CA SER A 384 10.15 -4.34 -4.72
C SER A 384 10.65 -5.65 -4.10
N LEU A 385 11.30 -5.58 -2.93
CA LEU A 385 11.79 -6.75 -2.21
C LEU A 385 10.65 -7.72 -1.82
N GLN A 386 9.53 -7.18 -1.35
CA GLN A 386 8.37 -8.00 -0.99
C GLN A 386 7.76 -8.71 -2.19
N LYS A 387 7.75 -8.08 -3.36
CA LYS A 387 7.31 -8.70 -4.61
C LYS A 387 8.29 -9.77 -5.08
N GLU A 388 9.60 -9.47 -5.11
CA GLU A 388 10.67 -10.36 -5.57
C GLU A 388 10.74 -11.66 -4.77
N PHE A 389 10.70 -11.55 -3.43
CA PHE A 389 10.89 -12.70 -2.53
C PHE A 389 9.61 -13.34 -2.02
N ASN A 390 8.44 -12.80 -2.38
CA ASN A 390 7.14 -13.19 -1.85
C ASN A 390 7.16 -13.27 -0.32
N ILE A 391 7.39 -12.15 0.33
CA ILE A 391 7.50 -12.00 1.79
C ILE A 391 6.55 -10.91 2.29
N LEU A 392 6.34 -10.84 3.60
CA LEU A 392 5.64 -9.77 4.30
C LEU A 392 6.57 -9.09 5.29
N ILE A 393 6.76 -7.78 5.16
CA ILE A 393 7.46 -6.95 6.13
C ILE A 393 6.43 -6.22 7.00
N CYS A 394 6.48 -6.45 8.31
CA CYS A 394 5.76 -5.65 9.29
C CYS A 394 6.64 -4.47 9.69
N LYS A 395 6.18 -3.25 9.39
CA LYS A 395 6.95 -2.02 9.48
C LYS A 395 6.34 -1.07 10.51
N SER A 396 7.16 -0.51 11.40
CA SER A 396 6.70 0.53 12.33
C SER A 396 6.30 1.82 11.61
N ALA A 397 5.23 2.48 12.07
CA ALA A 397 4.75 3.74 11.52
C ALA A 397 5.69 4.92 11.83
N GLY A 398 6.51 4.79 12.87
CA GLY A 398 7.42 5.82 13.38
C GLY A 398 6.91 6.52 14.62
N ASN A 399 7.82 7.17 15.33
CA ASN A 399 7.54 7.93 16.55
C ASN A 399 7.76 9.43 16.31
N ILE A 400 7.00 10.26 17.01
CA ILE A 400 7.14 11.72 16.98
C ILE A 400 8.42 12.09 17.74
N ASP A 401 9.28 12.84 17.10
CA ASP A 401 10.46 13.42 17.74
C ASP A 401 10.04 14.66 18.57
N TYR A 402 10.34 14.64 19.87
CA TYR A 402 10.05 15.78 20.76
C TYR A 402 10.73 17.08 20.34
N ARG A 403 11.81 17.00 19.60
CA ARG A 403 12.53 18.16 19.03
C ARG A 403 11.76 18.76 17.85
N LYS A 404 10.89 17.97 17.20
CA LYS A 404 10.11 18.33 16.02
C LYS A 404 8.63 17.94 16.21
N PRO A 405 7.92 18.53 17.18
CA PRO A 405 6.57 18.10 17.56
C PRO A 405 5.52 18.33 16.46
N ASN A 406 5.81 19.11 15.44
CA ASN A 406 4.93 19.38 14.32
C ASN A 406 5.04 18.29 13.23
N GLU A 407 6.10 17.48 13.23
CA GLU A 407 6.28 16.34 12.35
C GLU A 407 5.55 15.14 12.92
N THR A 408 4.28 14.97 12.56
CA THR A 408 3.39 13.95 13.13
C THR A 408 3.02 12.84 12.16
N ARG A 409 3.32 13.00 10.88
CA ARG A 409 2.99 12.00 9.84
C ARG A 409 3.94 10.81 9.90
N ILE A 410 3.48 9.68 9.37
CA ILE A 410 4.32 8.47 9.25
C ILE A 410 5.68 8.80 8.61
N CYS A 411 6.71 8.03 8.98
CA CYS A 411 8.05 8.23 8.44
C CYS A 411 8.24 7.55 7.08
N GLN A 412 9.24 7.99 6.32
CA GLN A 412 9.64 7.36 5.05
C GLN A 412 9.89 5.86 5.24
N GLY A 413 9.44 5.06 4.26
CA GLY A 413 9.37 3.61 4.33
C GLY A 413 8.09 3.07 4.97
N ALA A 414 7.39 3.84 5.84
CA ALA A 414 6.07 3.49 6.32
C ALA A 414 4.96 3.82 5.30
N ASP A 415 5.29 4.43 4.19
CA ASP A 415 4.44 4.60 3.01
C ASP A 415 4.53 3.41 2.03
N SER A 416 5.34 2.38 2.33
CA SER A 416 5.36 1.13 1.56
C SER A 416 3.96 0.52 1.44
N VAL A 417 3.56 0.24 0.21
CA VAL A 417 2.22 -0.27 -0.13
C VAL A 417 2.07 -1.74 0.26
N ARG A 418 3.14 -2.54 0.06
CA ARG A 418 3.15 -3.97 0.34
C ARG A 418 3.41 -4.28 1.81
N SER A 419 4.14 -3.45 2.54
CA SER A 419 4.37 -3.64 3.98
C SER A 419 3.07 -3.54 4.78
N LEU A 420 3.02 -4.27 5.90
CA LEU A 420 1.98 -4.09 6.91
C LEU A 420 2.49 -3.08 7.94
N VAL A 421 2.00 -1.84 7.83
CA VAL A 421 2.47 -0.71 8.64
C VAL A 421 1.69 -0.62 9.94
N VAL A 422 2.42 -0.61 11.06
CA VAL A 422 1.86 -0.77 12.40
C VAL A 422 2.00 0.51 13.22
N ALA A 423 0.88 1.07 13.67
CA ALA A 423 0.81 2.16 14.64
C ALA A 423 0.82 1.63 16.08
N SER A 424 1.01 2.54 17.05
CA SER A 424 0.92 2.22 18.47
C SER A 424 -0.39 2.72 19.08
N ALA A 425 -1.07 1.83 19.82
CA ALA A 425 -2.21 2.12 20.67
C ALA A 425 -1.82 2.02 22.15
N ALA A 426 -2.45 2.84 22.96
CA ALA A 426 -2.32 2.80 24.42
C ALA A 426 -3.02 1.55 24.97
N HIS A 427 -2.37 0.81 25.88
CA HIS A 427 -2.94 -0.38 26.48
C HIS A 427 -3.69 -0.08 27.79
N GLU A 428 -3.27 0.97 28.52
CA GLU A 428 -3.91 1.40 29.75
C GLU A 428 -3.87 2.92 29.89
N TYR A 429 -4.66 3.47 30.81
CA TYR A 429 -4.75 4.88 31.14
C TYR A 429 -4.44 5.07 32.62
N THR A 430 -3.40 5.84 32.95
CA THR A 430 -2.98 6.09 34.34
C THR A 430 -3.14 7.55 34.79
N GLY A 431 -3.49 8.44 33.87
CA GLY A 431 -3.73 9.86 34.23
C GLY A 431 -3.14 10.88 33.24
N ASN A 432 -2.67 11.99 33.76
CA ASN A 432 -2.25 13.17 32.98
C ASN A 432 -1.28 12.85 31.83
N GLY A 433 -1.68 13.22 30.63
CA GLY A 433 -0.87 13.05 29.41
C GLY A 433 -1.04 11.69 28.71
N ASP A 434 -1.69 10.72 29.35
CA ASP A 434 -2.00 9.43 28.75
C ASP A 434 -3.19 9.53 27.78
N ALA A 435 -3.12 8.78 26.70
CA ALA A 435 -4.27 8.47 25.85
C ALA A 435 -5.16 7.43 26.55
N LEU A 436 -6.47 7.47 26.30
CA LEU A 436 -7.38 6.43 26.78
C LEU A 436 -7.01 5.07 26.18
N ALA A 437 -7.20 4.01 26.97
CA ALA A 437 -6.94 2.65 26.50
C ALA A 437 -7.65 2.36 25.16
N GLY A 438 -6.94 1.80 24.21
CA GLY A 438 -7.41 1.53 22.85
C GLY A 438 -7.37 2.73 21.90
N GLN A 439 -6.97 3.91 22.34
CA GLN A 439 -6.70 5.07 21.46
C GLN A 439 -5.22 5.11 21.06
N LYS A 440 -4.90 5.96 20.07
CA LYS A 440 -3.53 6.17 19.59
C LYS A 440 -2.61 6.59 20.73
N SER A 441 -1.45 5.95 20.87
CA SER A 441 -0.39 6.39 21.78
C SER A 441 0.10 7.81 21.42
N PRO A 442 0.38 8.69 22.40
CA PRO A 442 0.76 10.07 22.12
C PRO A 442 1.94 10.23 21.17
N PHE A 443 2.91 9.33 21.27
CA PHE A 443 4.13 9.34 20.45
C PHE A 443 3.95 8.71 19.05
N SER A 444 2.87 7.96 18.79
CA SER A 444 2.69 7.30 17.49
C SER A 444 2.44 8.33 16.38
N ARG A 445 3.18 8.23 15.29
CA ARG A 445 2.94 8.99 14.06
C ARG A 445 1.62 8.54 13.41
N ILE A 446 1.06 9.39 12.55
CA ILE A 446 -0.27 9.23 11.93
C ILE A 446 -0.20 9.34 10.41
N GLY A 447 -1.21 8.82 9.74
CA GLY A 447 -1.47 9.03 8.32
C GLY A 447 -2.17 10.37 8.00
N PRO A 448 -2.60 10.52 6.75
CA PRO A 448 -2.49 9.53 5.68
C PRO A 448 -1.07 9.42 5.11
N GLY A 449 -0.82 8.38 4.33
CA GLY A 449 0.33 8.32 3.43
C GLY A 449 0.18 9.26 2.23
N PRO A 450 1.12 9.23 1.27
CA PRO A 450 1.03 10.02 0.04
C PRO A 450 -0.29 9.78 -0.69
N GLU A 451 -0.82 10.82 -1.37
CA GLU A 451 -2.08 10.75 -2.13
C GLU A 451 -3.24 10.10 -1.36
N PHE A 452 -3.39 10.50 -0.09
CA PHE A 452 -4.43 9.99 0.81
C PHE A 452 -4.40 8.46 1.03
N MET A 453 -3.26 7.80 0.75
CA MET A 453 -3.08 6.39 1.05
C MET A 453 -3.43 6.11 2.50
N SER A 454 -4.32 5.14 2.73
CA SER A 454 -4.69 4.72 4.09
C SER A 454 -3.48 4.09 4.77
N LYS A 455 -2.83 4.83 5.64
CA LYS A 455 -1.71 4.45 6.49
C LYS A 455 -1.87 5.11 7.87
N PRO A 456 -1.38 4.46 8.95
CA PRO A 456 -0.89 3.08 9.02
C PRO A 456 -1.95 2.07 8.58
N ASP A 457 -1.58 0.80 8.37
CA ASP A 457 -2.56 -0.22 7.98
C ASP A 457 -3.34 -0.76 9.18
N ILE A 458 -2.65 -0.90 10.32
CA ILE A 458 -3.17 -1.56 11.53
C ILE A 458 -2.46 -0.99 12.77
N ALA A 459 -2.97 -1.28 13.96
CA ALA A 459 -2.33 -0.90 15.21
C ALA A 459 -2.24 -2.07 16.19
N HIS A 460 -1.34 -1.97 17.16
CA HIS A 460 -1.32 -2.80 18.35
C HIS A 460 -0.75 -2.03 19.54
N TYR A 461 -0.74 -2.64 20.72
CA TYR A 461 -0.29 -1.98 21.95
C TYR A 461 1.23 -1.85 21.98
N GLY A 462 1.73 -0.62 22.12
CA GLY A 462 3.15 -0.28 22.18
C GLY A 462 3.50 0.69 23.29
N GLY A 463 2.63 0.83 24.28
CA GLY A 463 2.79 1.74 25.43
C GLY A 463 1.94 3.00 25.35
N ASN A 464 2.06 3.87 26.38
CA ASN A 464 1.38 5.16 26.49
C ASN A 464 2.41 6.25 26.89
N ALA A 465 1.99 7.44 27.26
CA ALA A 465 2.91 8.51 27.68
C ALA A 465 3.70 8.14 28.95
N HIS A 466 3.06 7.51 29.93
CA HIS A 466 3.66 7.19 31.24
C HIS A 466 3.75 5.70 31.55
N THR A 467 3.12 4.85 30.74
CA THR A 467 3.16 3.39 30.90
C THR A 467 3.73 2.73 29.66
N GLY A 468 4.75 1.90 29.87
CA GLY A 468 5.39 1.12 28.81
C GLY A 468 4.81 -0.29 28.70
N VAL A 469 5.19 -1.01 27.66
CA VAL A 469 4.99 -2.45 27.54
C VAL A 469 6.19 -3.20 28.13
N CYS A 470 5.97 -4.45 28.52
CA CYS A 470 7.02 -5.29 29.11
C CYS A 470 7.80 -6.06 28.04
N SER A 471 9.12 -6.17 28.24
CA SER A 471 10.01 -7.06 27.49
C SER A 471 11.30 -7.35 28.28
N PHE A 472 12.25 -8.04 27.65
CA PHE A 472 13.55 -8.32 28.25
C PHE A 472 14.55 -7.19 27.97
N THR A 473 15.57 -7.10 28.80
CA THR A 473 16.79 -6.34 28.56
C THR A 473 17.92 -7.26 28.16
N GLU A 474 19.06 -6.70 27.78
CA GLU A 474 20.29 -7.42 27.49
C GLU A 474 20.82 -8.23 28.70
N THR A 475 20.39 -7.93 29.90
CA THR A 475 20.76 -8.68 31.12
C THR A 475 19.74 -9.75 31.49
N GLY A 476 18.69 -9.94 30.70
CA GLY A 476 17.62 -10.91 30.95
C GLY A 476 16.55 -10.43 31.91
N TYR A 477 16.68 -9.22 32.50
CA TYR A 477 15.65 -8.62 33.33
C TYR A 477 14.49 -8.12 32.49
N GLN A 478 13.29 -8.15 33.06
CA GLN A 478 12.10 -7.58 32.43
C GLN A 478 12.08 -6.06 32.60
N CYS A 479 11.62 -5.36 31.57
CA CYS A 479 11.39 -3.93 31.66
C CYS A 479 9.94 -3.58 31.26
N ALA A 480 9.34 -2.61 31.94
CA ALA A 480 7.96 -2.14 31.72
C ALA A 480 7.91 -0.69 31.22
N SER A 481 9.01 -0.17 30.71
CA SER A 481 9.14 1.24 30.30
C SER A 481 9.17 1.44 28.78
N LEU A 482 9.04 0.37 28.00
CA LEU A 482 9.17 0.43 26.55
C LEU A 482 7.97 1.11 25.90
N ARG A 483 8.23 2.18 25.16
CA ARG A 483 7.22 3.00 24.48
C ARG A 483 7.67 3.28 23.06
N GLY A 484 6.84 2.87 22.08
CA GLY A 484 7.16 3.10 20.68
C GLY A 484 6.38 2.19 19.74
N THR A 485 6.26 2.64 18.49
CA THR A 485 5.76 1.79 17.40
C THR A 485 6.68 0.59 17.15
N SER A 486 7.93 0.67 17.59
CA SER A 486 8.88 -0.44 17.58
C SER A 486 8.44 -1.62 18.45
N PHE A 487 7.57 -1.40 19.43
CA PHE A 487 7.08 -2.41 20.37
C PHE A 487 5.63 -2.85 20.07
N SER A 488 4.88 -2.11 19.28
CA SER A 488 3.60 -2.59 18.71
C SER A 488 3.82 -3.49 17.49
N THR A 489 4.82 -3.19 16.67
CA THR A 489 5.13 -3.91 15.43
C THR A 489 5.42 -5.41 15.66
N PRO A 490 6.26 -5.83 16.62
CA PRO A 490 6.54 -7.25 16.85
C PRO A 490 5.29 -8.05 17.26
N ARG A 491 4.28 -7.46 17.88
CA ARG A 491 3.01 -8.15 18.17
C ARG A 491 2.28 -8.51 16.88
N ILE A 492 2.17 -7.60 15.94
CA ILE A 492 1.58 -7.85 14.62
C ILE A 492 2.46 -8.82 13.80
N THR A 493 3.78 -8.70 13.91
CA THR A 493 4.70 -9.63 13.25
C THR A 493 4.53 -11.05 13.78
N ALA A 494 4.40 -11.21 15.10
CA ALA A 494 4.11 -12.50 15.73
C ALA A 494 2.80 -13.10 15.21
N MET A 495 1.74 -12.29 15.16
CA MET A 495 0.45 -12.72 14.62
C MET A 495 0.56 -13.13 13.15
N ALA A 496 1.26 -12.35 12.33
CA ALA A 496 1.46 -12.66 10.90
C ALA A 496 2.23 -13.98 10.70
N ALA A 497 3.32 -14.20 11.45
CA ALA A 497 4.11 -15.42 11.37
C ALA A 497 3.34 -16.64 11.88
N ASN A 498 2.60 -16.51 12.98
CA ASN A 498 1.74 -17.56 13.50
C ASN A 498 0.58 -17.89 12.54
N LEU A 499 -0.08 -16.91 11.93
CA LEU A 499 -1.10 -17.13 10.91
C LEU A 499 -0.50 -17.85 9.70
N ALA A 500 0.65 -17.41 9.20
CA ALA A 500 1.35 -18.05 8.08
C ALA A 500 1.69 -19.53 8.38
N HIS A 501 2.09 -19.83 9.61
CA HIS A 501 2.38 -21.19 10.04
C HIS A 501 1.13 -22.05 10.21
N ARG A 502 0.08 -21.50 10.83
CA ARG A 502 -1.17 -22.23 11.10
C ARG A 502 -1.97 -22.52 9.84
N LEU A 503 -1.97 -21.61 8.87
CA LEU A 503 -2.58 -21.84 7.56
C LEU A 503 -1.76 -22.89 6.81
N ASN A 504 -2.25 -24.12 6.74
CA ASN A 504 -1.54 -25.24 6.09
C ASN A 504 -1.59 -25.13 4.56
N ARG A 505 -1.00 -24.06 4.01
CA ARG A 505 -0.96 -23.73 2.58
C ARG A 505 0.28 -22.91 2.23
N ASP A 506 0.51 -22.69 0.93
CA ASP A 506 1.58 -21.81 0.46
C ASP A 506 1.43 -20.39 1.02
N PHE A 507 2.56 -19.76 1.31
CA PHE A 507 2.59 -18.42 1.88
C PHE A 507 1.99 -17.39 0.93
N ASP A 508 1.02 -16.65 1.45
CA ASP A 508 0.34 -15.56 0.74
C ASP A 508 0.28 -14.32 1.66
N PRO A 509 1.12 -13.30 1.40
CA PRO A 509 1.17 -12.10 2.23
C PRO A 509 -0.14 -11.31 2.24
N TYR A 510 -0.90 -11.35 1.13
CA TYR A 510 -2.15 -10.61 1.01
C TYR A 510 -3.28 -11.27 1.80
N LEU A 511 -3.30 -12.61 1.88
CA LEU A 511 -4.22 -13.33 2.75
C LEU A 511 -3.93 -13.04 4.23
N ILE A 512 -2.66 -13.04 4.64
CA ILE A 512 -2.28 -12.71 6.02
C ILE A 512 -2.70 -11.28 6.39
N LYS A 513 -2.38 -10.30 5.52
CA LYS A 513 -2.82 -8.91 5.69
C LYS A 513 -4.34 -8.81 5.78
N ALA A 514 -5.06 -9.49 4.87
CA ALA A 514 -6.51 -9.45 4.80
C ALA A 514 -7.14 -10.01 6.08
N LEU A 515 -6.65 -11.12 6.61
CA LEU A 515 -7.14 -11.72 7.85
C LEU A 515 -6.96 -10.81 9.06
N LEU A 516 -5.77 -10.21 9.20
CA LEU A 516 -5.48 -9.27 10.29
C LEU A 516 -6.35 -8.02 10.20
N VAL A 517 -6.41 -7.38 9.04
CA VAL A 517 -7.20 -6.16 8.81
C VAL A 517 -8.69 -6.42 8.95
N HIS A 518 -9.20 -7.55 8.42
CA HIS A 518 -10.62 -7.89 8.45
C HIS A 518 -11.15 -7.97 9.88
N ASN A 519 -10.40 -8.59 10.76
CA ASN A 519 -10.79 -8.81 12.15
C ASN A 519 -10.43 -7.66 13.09
N ALA A 520 -9.61 -6.70 12.65
CA ALA A 520 -9.21 -5.56 13.48
C ALA A 520 -10.41 -4.65 13.79
N THR A 521 -10.48 -4.14 15.00
CA THR A 521 -11.54 -3.24 15.49
C THR A 521 -10.97 -2.07 16.27
N TYR A 522 -11.78 -1.05 16.51
CA TYR A 522 -11.41 0.08 17.38
C TYR A 522 -11.97 -0.15 18.77
N PRO A 523 -11.13 -0.48 19.78
CA PRO A 523 -11.61 -0.69 21.15
C PRO A 523 -12.21 0.56 21.78
N ASN A 524 -11.76 1.75 21.37
CA ASN A 524 -12.24 3.01 21.89
C ASN A 524 -12.34 4.07 20.79
N ILE A 525 -13.56 4.44 20.42
CA ILE A 525 -13.89 5.43 19.39
C ILE A 525 -14.28 6.80 19.96
N SER A 526 -14.22 6.98 21.27
CA SER A 526 -14.75 8.18 21.95
C SER A 526 -14.18 9.48 21.37
N GLY A 527 -15.07 10.33 20.87
CA GLY A 527 -14.75 11.68 20.38
C GLY A 527 -14.06 11.74 19.01
N LYS A 528 -13.96 10.62 18.26
CA LYS A 528 -13.25 10.56 16.98
C LYS A 528 -14.15 10.11 15.84
N ASP A 529 -13.99 10.70 14.67
CA ASP A 529 -14.62 10.25 13.43
C ASP A 529 -13.82 9.12 12.77
N SER A 530 -14.42 8.47 11.77
CA SER A 530 -13.82 7.34 11.08
C SER A 530 -12.53 7.70 10.34
N LYS A 531 -12.39 8.92 9.83
CA LYS A 531 -11.18 9.38 9.11
C LYS A 531 -10.02 9.56 10.08
N THR A 532 -10.29 10.19 11.22
CA THR A 532 -9.31 10.34 12.29
C THR A 532 -8.83 8.99 12.81
N LEU A 533 -9.75 8.06 13.09
CA LEU A 533 -9.40 6.71 13.55
C LEU A 533 -8.55 5.95 12.51
N LEU A 534 -8.90 6.05 11.23
CA LEU A 534 -8.13 5.42 10.15
C LEU A 534 -6.71 5.98 10.05
N ASN A 535 -6.53 7.30 10.17
CA ASN A 535 -5.21 7.93 10.15
C ASN A 535 -4.37 7.63 11.40
N GLU A 536 -5.01 7.40 12.55
CA GLU A 536 -4.32 7.15 13.81
C GLU A 536 -3.96 5.68 14.04
N LEU A 537 -4.86 4.75 13.70
CA LEU A 537 -4.81 3.34 14.06
C LEU A 537 -4.97 2.40 12.86
N GLY A 538 -4.99 2.93 11.65
CA GLY A 538 -5.32 2.14 10.48
C GLY A 538 -6.71 1.53 10.60
N HIS A 539 -6.83 0.25 10.30
CA HIS A 539 -8.11 -0.47 10.41
C HIS A 539 -8.43 -0.96 11.84
N GLY A 540 -7.62 -0.57 12.84
CA GLY A 540 -7.82 -0.90 14.25
C GLY A 540 -6.84 -1.94 14.79
N ILE A 541 -7.22 -2.59 15.90
CA ILE A 541 -6.43 -3.62 16.60
C ILE A 541 -7.07 -4.98 16.34
N PRO A 542 -6.32 -5.98 15.83
CA PRO A 542 -6.83 -7.32 15.63
C PRO A 542 -7.00 -8.05 16.97
N PRO A 543 -7.98 -8.96 17.10
CA PRO A 543 -8.10 -9.86 18.24
C PRO A 543 -7.02 -10.96 18.16
N ASP A 544 -6.97 -11.82 19.18
CA ASP A 544 -6.08 -13.00 19.18
C ASP A 544 -6.30 -13.89 17.93
N ILE A 545 -5.24 -14.62 17.53
CA ILE A 545 -5.24 -15.40 16.28
C ILE A 545 -6.27 -16.53 16.25
N ASN A 546 -6.69 -17.08 17.39
CA ASN A 546 -7.71 -18.14 17.43
C ASN A 546 -9.07 -17.56 17.04
N SER A 547 -9.36 -16.33 17.49
CA SER A 547 -10.56 -15.59 17.10
C SER A 547 -10.61 -15.21 15.61
N ILE A 548 -9.44 -15.12 14.95
CA ILE A 548 -9.33 -14.78 13.52
C ILE A 548 -9.64 -15.99 12.63
N LEU A 549 -9.19 -17.19 13.03
CA LEU A 549 -9.19 -18.39 12.19
C LEU A 549 -10.50 -19.19 12.24
N ASN A 550 -11.39 -18.89 13.16
CA ASN A 550 -12.64 -19.63 13.36
C ASN A 550 -13.84 -18.72 13.47
N ASN A 551 -14.99 -19.24 13.09
CA ASN A 551 -16.32 -18.66 13.31
C ASN A 551 -17.02 -19.28 14.52
N ASP A 552 -17.99 -18.56 15.10
CA ASP A 552 -19.04 -19.16 15.94
C ASP A 552 -20.29 -19.48 15.07
N ASP A 553 -21.35 -20.02 15.67
CA ASP A 553 -22.57 -20.38 14.95
C ASP A 553 -23.35 -19.17 14.40
N ASN A 554 -23.07 -17.97 14.91
CA ASN A 554 -23.77 -16.74 14.53
C ASN A 554 -23.02 -15.94 13.47
N GLU A 555 -21.93 -16.44 12.96
CA GLU A 555 -21.17 -15.77 11.91
C GLU A 555 -20.66 -16.74 10.85
N PHE A 556 -20.45 -16.24 9.64
CA PHE A 556 -19.91 -17.00 8.52
C PHE A 556 -18.94 -16.16 7.71
N THR A 557 -17.70 -16.61 7.63
CA THR A 557 -16.61 -15.92 6.91
C THR A 557 -16.25 -16.65 5.63
N MET A 558 -16.28 -15.92 4.52
CA MET A 558 -15.94 -16.40 3.17
C MET A 558 -14.76 -15.61 2.62
N ILE A 559 -13.83 -16.32 1.99
CA ILE A 559 -12.63 -15.75 1.36
C ILE A 559 -12.65 -16.07 -0.13
N TRP A 560 -12.52 -15.07 -0.96
CA TRP A 560 -12.31 -15.19 -2.40
C TRP A 560 -10.94 -14.66 -2.80
N GLN A 561 -10.26 -15.43 -3.63
CA GLN A 561 -9.02 -15.03 -4.31
C GLN A 561 -9.23 -15.19 -5.83
N PRO A 562 -10.01 -14.29 -6.46
CA PRO A 562 -10.38 -14.42 -7.87
C PRO A 562 -9.20 -14.17 -8.79
N ASP A 563 -9.21 -14.83 -9.95
CA ASP A 563 -8.42 -14.41 -11.10
C ASP A 563 -9.09 -13.18 -11.73
N LEU A 564 -8.43 -12.03 -11.62
CA LEU A 564 -8.92 -10.74 -12.12
C LEU A 564 -8.40 -10.38 -13.52
N SER A 565 -8.08 -11.39 -14.34
CA SER A 565 -7.92 -11.19 -15.80
C SER A 565 -9.18 -10.58 -16.43
N ASN A 566 -10.34 -10.84 -15.83
CA ASN A 566 -11.63 -10.25 -16.15
C ASN A 566 -12.38 -9.80 -14.90
N ASP A 567 -13.33 -8.86 -15.07
CA ASP A 567 -14.29 -8.54 -14.03
C ASP A 567 -15.12 -9.78 -13.65
N ALA A 568 -15.54 -9.86 -12.40
CA ALA A 568 -16.37 -10.98 -11.92
C ALA A 568 -17.72 -10.49 -11.40
N GLN A 569 -18.76 -11.31 -11.60
CA GLN A 569 -20.11 -11.12 -11.05
C GLN A 569 -20.59 -12.44 -10.44
N ILE A 570 -20.28 -12.62 -9.16
CA ILE A 570 -20.58 -13.85 -8.39
C ILE A 570 -22.01 -13.73 -7.84
N ARG A 571 -22.93 -14.41 -8.49
CA ARG A 571 -24.37 -14.38 -8.15
C ARG A 571 -24.71 -15.44 -7.10
N ASP A 572 -25.83 -15.19 -6.41
CA ASP A 572 -26.39 -16.11 -5.42
C ASP A 572 -25.37 -16.45 -4.31
N ILE A 573 -24.62 -15.45 -3.84
CA ILE A 573 -23.76 -15.61 -2.67
C ILE A 573 -24.63 -15.84 -1.42
N PRO A 574 -24.14 -16.60 -0.41
CA PRO A 574 -24.94 -16.92 0.75
C PRO A 574 -25.40 -15.68 1.50
N PHE A 575 -26.66 -15.69 1.89
CA PHE A 575 -27.19 -14.83 2.95
C PHE A 575 -28.22 -15.64 3.74
N PRO A 576 -28.11 -15.73 5.10
CA PRO A 576 -28.96 -16.64 5.88
C PRO A 576 -30.44 -16.25 5.86
N ALA A 577 -31.31 -17.23 5.67
CA ALA A 577 -32.76 -17.03 5.74
C ALA A 577 -33.24 -16.66 7.16
N SER A 578 -32.49 -17.09 8.20
CA SER A 578 -32.74 -16.71 9.59
C SER A 578 -32.51 -15.23 9.89
N LEU A 579 -31.75 -14.51 9.06
CA LEU A 579 -31.49 -13.07 9.19
C LEU A 579 -32.59 -12.23 8.51
N VAL A 580 -33.84 -12.56 8.72
CA VAL A 580 -35.02 -11.80 8.28
C VAL A 580 -35.81 -11.35 9.50
N ASN A 581 -36.20 -10.08 9.55
CA ASN A 581 -36.99 -9.52 10.63
C ASN A 581 -38.51 -9.67 10.37
N GLU A 582 -39.33 -9.25 11.31
CA GLU A 582 -40.80 -9.33 11.25
C GLU A 582 -41.42 -8.53 10.08
N ASN A 583 -40.70 -7.58 9.53
CA ASN A 583 -41.10 -6.75 8.40
C ASN A 583 -40.63 -7.30 7.04
N ASP A 584 -40.18 -8.54 6.99
CA ASP A 584 -39.69 -9.21 5.80
C ASP A 584 -38.42 -8.54 5.18
N HIS A 585 -37.59 -7.95 6.03
CA HIS A 585 -36.33 -7.35 5.63
C HIS A 585 -35.13 -8.10 6.20
N PHE A 586 -34.07 -8.21 5.40
CA PHE A 586 -32.79 -8.71 5.89
C PHE A 586 -32.22 -7.79 6.98
N TYR A 587 -31.64 -8.40 8.02
CA TYR A 587 -30.87 -7.71 9.04
C TYR A 587 -29.52 -8.43 9.25
N GLY A 588 -28.63 -7.83 10.00
CA GLY A 588 -27.32 -8.39 10.32
C GLY A 588 -26.17 -7.41 10.05
N ASP A 589 -25.01 -7.76 10.54
CA ASP A 589 -23.76 -7.04 10.30
C ASP A 589 -22.98 -7.73 9.18
N ILE A 590 -22.45 -6.94 8.24
CA ILE A 590 -21.60 -7.46 7.17
C ILE A 590 -20.30 -6.68 7.17
N THR A 591 -19.18 -7.40 7.22
CA THR A 591 -17.84 -6.84 7.03
C THR A 591 -17.28 -7.33 5.70
N VAL A 592 -16.78 -6.41 4.88
CA VAL A 592 -16.11 -6.72 3.61
C VAL A 592 -14.72 -6.10 3.64
N THR A 593 -13.70 -6.91 3.41
CA THR A 593 -12.31 -6.45 3.31
C THR A 593 -11.71 -6.87 1.98
N VAL A 594 -11.01 -5.95 1.34
CA VAL A 594 -10.29 -6.18 0.09
C VAL A 594 -8.84 -5.81 0.31
N VAL A 595 -7.93 -6.74 0.04
CA VAL A 595 -6.48 -6.49 0.03
C VAL A 595 -5.95 -6.89 -1.33
N THR A 596 -5.22 -5.99 -1.98
CA THR A 596 -4.70 -6.19 -3.34
C THR A 596 -3.17 -6.18 -3.38
N ASP A 597 -2.61 -6.88 -4.36
CA ASP A 597 -1.24 -6.66 -4.84
C ASP A 597 -1.32 -5.71 -6.03
N PRO A 598 -1.21 -4.39 -5.84
CA PRO A 598 -1.33 -3.46 -6.94
C PRO A 598 -0.11 -3.51 -7.86
N ILE A 599 -0.31 -3.16 -9.12
CA ILE A 599 0.77 -2.83 -10.02
C ILE A 599 1.35 -1.50 -9.54
N LEU A 600 2.66 -1.45 -9.30
CA LEU A 600 3.37 -0.29 -8.77
C LEU A 600 4.37 0.20 -9.81
N LYS A 601 4.45 1.53 -10.01
CA LYS A 601 5.42 2.17 -10.91
C LYS A 601 6.00 3.43 -10.28
N ALA A 602 7.27 3.40 -9.95
CA ALA A 602 7.97 4.51 -9.31
C ALA A 602 8.07 5.77 -10.19
N THR A 603 8.06 5.61 -11.52
CA THR A 603 8.09 6.72 -12.49
C THR A 603 6.79 7.54 -12.49
N GLU A 604 5.71 6.99 -11.99
CA GLU A 604 4.39 7.63 -12.01
C GLU A 604 4.12 8.49 -10.75
N GLY A 605 5.13 8.76 -9.93
CA GLY A 605 5.09 9.72 -8.83
C GLY A 605 3.87 9.56 -7.91
N SER A 606 2.97 10.54 -7.90
CA SER A 606 1.71 10.51 -7.14
C SER A 606 0.76 9.37 -7.58
N GLU A 607 0.91 8.88 -8.78
CA GLU A 607 0.14 7.75 -9.32
C GLU A 607 0.85 6.39 -9.15
N TYR A 608 1.70 6.24 -8.14
CA TYR A 608 2.47 5.02 -7.89
C TYR A 608 1.65 3.73 -7.95
N CYS A 609 0.45 3.72 -7.35
CA CYS A 609 -0.50 2.62 -7.48
C CYS A 609 -1.24 2.69 -8.82
N GLN A 610 -0.89 1.82 -9.75
CA GLN A 610 -1.41 1.79 -11.12
C GLN A 610 -2.65 0.94 -11.30
N SER A 611 -3.03 0.13 -10.31
CA SER A 611 -4.21 -0.72 -10.38
C SER A 611 -5.04 -0.64 -9.10
N ASP A 612 -6.33 -0.96 -9.22
CA ASP A 612 -7.28 -0.97 -8.12
C ASP A 612 -8.31 -2.09 -8.31
N VAL A 613 -8.90 -2.53 -7.22
CA VAL A 613 -10.01 -3.47 -7.22
C VAL A 613 -11.21 -2.84 -6.52
N GLU A 614 -12.28 -2.64 -7.28
CA GLU A 614 -13.57 -2.17 -6.77
C GLU A 614 -14.48 -3.36 -6.48
N VAL A 615 -15.08 -3.37 -5.31
CA VAL A 615 -16.00 -4.42 -4.89
C VAL A 615 -17.38 -3.81 -4.62
N LEU A 616 -18.42 -4.41 -5.20
CA LEU A 616 -19.82 -4.04 -4.98
C LEU A 616 -20.57 -5.26 -4.41
N LEU A 617 -21.01 -5.17 -3.17
CA LEU A 617 -21.91 -6.14 -2.58
C LEU A 617 -23.34 -5.70 -2.91
N GLN A 618 -24.01 -6.42 -3.80
CA GLN A 618 -25.28 -6.00 -4.36
C GLN A 618 -26.43 -6.92 -3.97
N THR A 619 -27.61 -6.34 -3.72
CA THR A 619 -28.87 -7.09 -3.79
C THR A 619 -29.54 -6.86 -5.14
N TYR A 620 -30.31 -7.82 -5.65
CA TYR A 620 -31.02 -7.73 -6.93
C TYR A 620 -32.31 -8.55 -6.90
N ASP A 621 -33.29 -8.20 -7.78
CA ASP A 621 -34.58 -8.86 -7.80
C ASP A 621 -34.51 -10.22 -8.52
N ARG A 622 -33.98 -10.21 -9.76
CA ARG A 622 -33.87 -11.38 -10.63
C ARG A 622 -32.79 -11.17 -11.69
N THR A 623 -32.50 -12.22 -12.43
CA THR A 623 -31.64 -12.15 -13.62
C THR A 623 -32.47 -12.08 -14.89
N GLN A 624 -31.96 -11.43 -15.91
CA GLN A 624 -32.52 -11.35 -17.25
C GLN A 624 -31.45 -11.67 -18.27
N TYR A 625 -31.77 -12.53 -19.23
CA TYR A 625 -30.88 -12.80 -20.36
C TYR A 625 -30.97 -11.69 -21.40
N TYR A 626 -29.83 -11.28 -21.95
CA TYR A 626 -29.80 -10.44 -23.13
C TYR A 626 -29.88 -11.27 -24.39
N THR A 627 -30.71 -10.84 -25.34
CA THR A 627 -30.54 -11.23 -26.73
C THR A 627 -29.48 -10.29 -27.32
N LEU A 628 -28.32 -10.82 -27.69
CA LEU A 628 -27.27 -10.07 -28.36
C LEU A 628 -27.82 -9.59 -29.73
N GLY A 629 -28.18 -8.32 -29.83
CA GLY A 629 -28.40 -7.67 -31.12
C GLY A 629 -27.04 -7.69 -31.89
N ALA A 630 -27.09 -8.02 -33.17
CA ALA A 630 -25.94 -7.98 -34.04
C ALA A 630 -25.39 -6.55 -34.15
N VAL A 631 -24.31 -6.25 -33.41
CA VAL A 631 -23.55 -5.01 -33.57
C VAL A 631 -22.10 -5.40 -33.84
N GLY A 632 -21.68 -5.19 -35.09
CA GLY A 632 -20.30 -5.08 -35.56
C GLY A 632 -19.36 -6.25 -35.21
N THR A 633 -18.77 -6.79 -36.18
CA THR A 633 -17.73 -7.77 -36.45
C THR A 633 -16.64 -8.05 -35.40
N SER A 634 -16.87 -8.04 -34.10
CA SER A 634 -15.95 -8.59 -33.09
C SER A 634 -16.75 -9.38 -32.04
N PRO A 635 -16.42 -10.67 -31.80
CA PRO A 635 -17.05 -11.44 -30.75
C PRO A 635 -16.45 -11.02 -29.40
N MET A 636 -16.91 -9.92 -28.83
CA MET A 636 -16.74 -9.69 -27.40
C MET A 636 -17.65 -10.65 -26.66
N TYR A 637 -17.07 -11.58 -25.93
CA TYR A 637 -17.80 -12.45 -25.00
C TYR A 637 -18.46 -11.59 -23.93
N ARG A 638 -19.75 -11.38 -24.06
CA ARG A 638 -20.56 -10.68 -23.07
C ARG A 638 -21.19 -11.70 -22.16
N ASN A 639 -21.16 -11.48 -20.85
CA ASN A 639 -22.00 -12.27 -19.97
C ASN A 639 -23.48 -11.96 -20.30
N PRO A 640 -24.25 -12.91 -20.82
CA PRO A 640 -25.62 -12.64 -21.30
C PRO A 640 -26.60 -12.39 -20.16
N ILE A 641 -26.14 -12.37 -18.90
CA ILE A 641 -27.00 -12.26 -17.73
C ILE A 641 -26.85 -10.87 -17.10
N ARG A 642 -27.96 -10.14 -17.06
CA ARG A 642 -28.09 -8.86 -16.37
C ARG A 642 -28.87 -9.01 -15.07
N LEU A 643 -28.41 -8.31 -14.03
CA LEU A 643 -29.17 -8.15 -12.79
C LEU A 643 -30.27 -7.11 -12.99
N VAL A 644 -31.49 -7.44 -12.54
CA VAL A 644 -32.62 -6.49 -12.54
C VAL A 644 -32.64 -5.76 -11.22
N ASN A 645 -32.69 -4.42 -11.28
CA ASN A 645 -32.72 -3.53 -10.12
C ASN A 645 -31.60 -3.80 -9.08
N PRO A 646 -30.31 -3.86 -9.50
CA PRO A 646 -29.22 -4.09 -8.56
C PRO A 646 -28.99 -2.84 -7.70
N ARG A 647 -28.69 -3.06 -6.40
CA ARG A 647 -28.31 -1.99 -5.49
C ARG A 647 -27.07 -2.37 -4.70
N ASN A 648 -26.05 -1.52 -4.75
CA ASN A 648 -24.83 -1.71 -3.95
C ASN A 648 -25.11 -1.39 -2.48
N MET A 649 -24.96 -2.39 -1.62
CA MET A 649 -25.20 -2.28 -0.18
C MET A 649 -24.05 -1.63 0.57
N LEU A 650 -22.86 -1.49 -0.04
CA LEU A 650 -21.73 -0.76 0.53
C LEU A 650 -21.80 0.76 0.27
N ALA A 651 -22.84 1.22 -0.45
CA ALA A 651 -22.97 2.62 -0.81
C ALA A 651 -23.35 3.49 0.40
N LYS A 652 -22.53 4.51 0.68
CA LYS A 652 -22.71 5.42 1.83
C LYS A 652 -24.06 6.14 1.87
N ASP A 653 -24.66 6.41 0.73
CA ASP A 653 -25.97 7.08 0.64
C ASP A 653 -27.11 6.29 1.26
N LEU A 654 -26.97 4.97 1.41
CA LEU A 654 -27.96 4.14 2.10
C LEU A 654 -28.02 4.42 3.61
N TYR A 655 -26.89 4.80 4.22
CA TYR A 655 -26.72 4.91 5.68
C TYR A 655 -26.53 6.35 6.16
N SER A 656 -25.85 7.23 5.41
CA SER A 656 -25.52 8.60 5.80
C SER A 656 -26.24 9.68 4.98
N GLN A 657 -26.41 10.88 5.55
CA GLN A 657 -27.11 11.99 4.89
C GLN A 657 -26.27 12.71 3.82
N LYS A 658 -24.96 12.47 3.73
CA LYS A 658 -24.06 13.21 2.84
C LYS A 658 -23.34 12.29 1.87
N ALA A 659 -24.05 11.77 0.87
CA ALA A 659 -23.39 11.39 -0.37
C ALA A 659 -23.32 12.64 -1.28
N ARG A 660 -22.13 13.17 -1.53
CA ARG A 660 -21.96 14.19 -2.55
C ARG A 660 -22.18 13.54 -3.92
N LYS A 661 -23.33 13.82 -4.53
CA LYS A 661 -23.53 13.61 -5.97
C LYS A 661 -22.91 14.82 -6.67
N SER A 662 -21.73 14.67 -7.21
CA SER A 662 -21.18 15.56 -8.22
C SER A 662 -21.00 14.73 -9.49
N GLU A 663 -21.52 15.21 -10.60
CA GLU A 663 -21.29 14.61 -11.93
C GLU A 663 -19.83 14.75 -12.37
N TYR A 664 -19.08 15.65 -11.73
CA TYR A 664 -17.69 15.99 -12.02
C TYR A 664 -16.89 15.95 -10.71
N MET A 665 -16.56 14.73 -10.24
CA MET A 665 -15.63 14.59 -9.13
C MET A 665 -14.20 14.57 -9.70
N GLU A 666 -13.35 15.44 -9.19
CA GLU A 666 -11.92 15.40 -9.45
C GLU A 666 -11.34 14.06 -9.03
N GLU A 667 -10.31 13.55 -9.74
CA GLU A 667 -9.69 12.26 -9.46
C GLU A 667 -9.23 12.17 -7.99
N ARG A 668 -8.63 13.23 -7.46
CA ARG A 668 -8.20 13.34 -6.07
C ARG A 668 -9.37 13.16 -5.07
N THR A 669 -10.52 13.73 -5.37
CA THR A 669 -11.73 13.52 -4.56
C THR A 669 -12.22 12.07 -4.63
N LEU A 670 -12.09 11.41 -5.78
CA LEU A 670 -12.42 9.99 -5.94
C LEU A 670 -11.46 9.09 -5.17
N ILE A 671 -10.17 9.41 -5.15
CA ILE A 671 -9.17 8.69 -4.34
C ILE A 671 -9.53 8.80 -2.86
N GLU A 672 -9.75 10.01 -2.35
CA GLU A 672 -10.05 10.25 -0.93
C GLU A 672 -11.43 9.69 -0.51
N THR A 673 -12.50 10.00 -1.25
CA THR A 673 -13.87 9.70 -0.80
C THR A 673 -14.37 8.32 -1.21
N ALA A 674 -13.97 7.85 -2.38
CA ALA A 674 -14.35 6.55 -2.93
C ALA A 674 -13.28 5.47 -2.71
N GLN A 675 -12.18 5.80 -2.04
CA GLN A 675 -11.04 4.92 -1.76
C GLN A 675 -10.49 4.25 -3.04
N LYS A 676 -10.44 4.98 -4.16
CA LYS A 676 -9.82 4.47 -5.38
C LYS A 676 -8.31 4.38 -5.22
N TYR A 677 -7.72 3.36 -5.83
CA TYR A 677 -6.29 3.06 -5.76
C TYR A 677 -5.75 2.86 -4.34
N GLN A 678 -6.63 2.41 -3.43
CA GLN A 678 -6.27 2.00 -2.08
C GLN A 678 -6.07 0.48 -2.05
N PRO A 679 -4.88 -0.02 -1.72
CA PRO A 679 -4.60 -1.47 -1.69
C PRO A 679 -5.39 -2.21 -0.62
N ILE A 680 -5.79 -1.52 0.42
CA ILE A 680 -6.60 -2.07 1.51
C ILE A 680 -7.89 -1.26 1.61
N LYS A 681 -9.03 -1.96 1.55
CA LYS A 681 -10.37 -1.37 1.76
C LYS A 681 -11.14 -2.23 2.73
N LYS A 682 -11.79 -1.59 3.69
CA LYS A 682 -12.64 -2.29 4.65
C LYS A 682 -13.97 -1.55 4.80
N TYR A 683 -15.04 -2.30 4.69
CA TYR A 683 -16.42 -1.84 4.84
C TYR A 683 -17.07 -2.62 5.97
N HIS A 684 -17.75 -1.90 6.86
CA HIS A 684 -18.62 -2.50 7.86
C HIS A 684 -19.99 -1.85 7.75
N ILE A 685 -21.03 -2.65 7.54
CA ILE A 685 -22.41 -2.21 7.41
C ILE A 685 -23.32 -2.99 8.36
N ASN A 686 -24.28 -2.28 8.95
CA ASN A 686 -25.38 -2.87 9.69
C ASN A 686 -26.68 -2.61 8.90
N LEU A 687 -27.35 -3.67 8.44
CA LEU A 687 -28.54 -3.56 7.60
C LEU A 687 -29.73 -2.92 8.32
N GLU A 688 -29.78 -2.95 9.65
CA GLU A 688 -30.82 -2.26 10.44
C GLU A 688 -30.66 -0.72 10.43
N GLN A 689 -29.51 -0.19 9.99
CA GLN A 689 -29.25 1.24 9.88
C GLN A 689 -29.58 1.81 8.49
N ILE A 690 -30.12 1.02 7.59
CA ILE A 690 -30.54 1.48 6.26
C ILE A 690 -31.73 2.45 6.41
N LYS A 691 -31.66 3.58 5.71
CA LYS A 691 -32.73 4.59 5.70
C LYS A 691 -34.03 4.03 5.14
N ASN A 692 -35.16 4.48 5.69
CA ASN A 692 -36.50 4.02 5.30
C ASN A 692 -36.77 4.08 3.78
N GLY A 693 -36.23 5.07 3.06
CA GLY A 693 -36.40 5.20 1.60
C GLY A 693 -35.71 4.10 0.77
N TYR A 694 -34.91 3.24 1.40
CA TYR A 694 -34.13 2.20 0.74
C TYR A 694 -34.46 0.77 1.21
N LEU A 695 -35.43 0.59 2.11
CA LEU A 695 -35.80 -0.71 2.68
C LEU A 695 -36.20 -1.74 1.61
N GLN A 696 -36.76 -1.31 0.48
CA GLN A 696 -37.09 -2.21 -0.65
C GLN A 696 -35.86 -2.97 -1.19
N TYR A 697 -34.63 -2.49 -0.92
CA TYR A 697 -33.41 -3.14 -1.38
C TYR A 697 -32.89 -4.23 -0.43
N ILE A 698 -33.50 -4.40 0.75
CA ILE A 698 -33.21 -5.46 1.70
C ILE A 698 -34.43 -6.36 1.98
N ASN A 699 -35.44 -6.37 1.12
CA ASN A 699 -36.55 -7.33 1.22
C ASN A 699 -36.04 -8.77 1.06
N SER A 700 -36.56 -9.74 1.84
CA SER A 700 -36.09 -11.11 1.89
C SER A 700 -36.17 -11.87 0.57
N GLY A 701 -37.04 -11.42 -0.36
CA GLY A 701 -37.16 -12.00 -1.71
C GLY A 701 -35.99 -11.64 -2.64
N ARG A 702 -35.11 -10.75 -2.25
CA ARG A 702 -33.95 -10.34 -3.06
C ARG A 702 -32.79 -11.32 -2.91
N LYS A 703 -31.97 -11.41 -3.97
CA LYS A 703 -30.77 -12.25 -4.02
C LYS A 703 -29.53 -11.40 -3.86
N TRP A 704 -28.43 -12.00 -3.42
CA TRP A 704 -27.16 -11.33 -3.19
C TRP A 704 -26.15 -11.66 -4.30
N CYS A 705 -25.33 -10.66 -4.64
CA CYS A 705 -24.28 -10.77 -5.65
C CYS A 705 -23.04 -9.97 -5.21
N LEU A 706 -21.88 -10.58 -5.41
CA LEU A 706 -20.59 -9.89 -5.30
C LEU A 706 -20.07 -9.56 -6.70
N ARG A 707 -19.92 -8.28 -7.00
CA ARG A 707 -19.30 -7.82 -8.23
C ARG A 707 -17.92 -7.29 -7.93
N ILE A 708 -16.94 -7.68 -8.73
CA ILE A 708 -15.53 -7.33 -8.60
C ILE A 708 -15.07 -6.75 -9.93
N ASN A 709 -14.57 -5.52 -9.90
CA ASN A 709 -14.06 -4.84 -11.10
C ASN A 709 -12.58 -4.50 -10.88
N ALA A 710 -11.72 -4.88 -11.82
CA ALA A 710 -10.33 -4.43 -11.86
C ALA A 710 -10.24 -3.11 -12.62
N LEU A 711 -9.50 -2.15 -12.08
CA LEU A 711 -9.28 -0.83 -12.64
C LEU A 711 -7.77 -0.64 -12.85
N TYR A 712 -7.40 -0.01 -13.95
CA TYR A 712 -5.99 0.26 -14.28
C TYR A 712 -5.82 1.71 -14.68
N ARG A 713 -4.72 2.34 -14.27
CA ARG A 713 -4.35 3.69 -14.73
C ARG A 713 -3.81 3.65 -16.16
N ASP A 714 -3.74 4.84 -16.75
CA ASP A 714 -3.39 5.03 -18.15
C ASP A 714 -1.99 4.50 -18.51
N ALA A 715 -1.00 4.71 -17.65
CA ALA A 715 0.36 4.24 -17.87
C ALA A 715 0.45 2.70 -18.01
N THR A 716 -0.30 1.95 -17.19
CA THR A 716 -0.38 0.48 -17.30
C THR A 716 -1.12 0.04 -18.57
N ILE A 717 -2.16 0.78 -18.98
CA ILE A 717 -2.89 0.50 -20.23
C ILE A 717 -1.96 0.75 -21.43
N ALA A 718 -1.18 1.84 -21.40
CA ALA A 718 -0.22 2.16 -22.46
C ALA A 718 0.86 1.09 -22.62
N ASP A 719 1.42 0.57 -21.53
CA ASP A 719 2.40 -0.52 -21.59
C ASP A 719 1.80 -1.78 -22.21
N ARG A 720 0.57 -2.13 -21.81
CA ARG A 720 -0.14 -3.27 -22.39
C ARG A 720 -0.33 -3.14 -23.90
N GLU A 721 -0.62 -1.94 -24.40
CA GLU A 721 -0.77 -1.67 -25.83
C GLU A 721 0.54 -1.83 -26.60
N VAL A 722 1.68 -1.49 -25.97
CA VAL A 722 3.00 -1.58 -26.56
C VAL A 722 3.58 -3.00 -26.46
N ASP A 723 3.57 -3.58 -25.27
CA ASP A 723 4.27 -4.84 -24.97
C ASP A 723 3.40 -6.08 -25.17
N GLY A 724 2.08 -5.91 -25.28
CA GLY A 724 1.10 -7.01 -25.39
C GLY A 724 0.99 -7.87 -24.14
N VAL A 725 1.71 -7.54 -23.06
CA VAL A 725 1.71 -8.25 -21.78
C VAL A 725 0.70 -7.60 -20.82
N PHE A 726 -0.11 -8.44 -20.18
CA PHE A 726 -1.05 -8.01 -19.17
C PHE A 726 -0.86 -8.80 -17.88
N GLU A 727 -0.46 -8.11 -16.81
CA GLU A 727 -0.44 -8.69 -15.48
C GLU A 727 -1.77 -8.37 -14.78
N PRO A 728 -2.58 -9.39 -14.44
CA PRO A 728 -3.80 -9.15 -13.67
C PRO A 728 -3.47 -8.75 -12.23
N VAL A 729 -4.26 -7.83 -11.67
CA VAL A 729 -4.14 -7.49 -10.25
C VAL A 729 -4.62 -8.67 -9.40
N LYS A 730 -3.87 -9.02 -8.36
CA LYS A 730 -4.26 -10.04 -7.39
C LYS A 730 -5.02 -9.40 -6.24
N ALA A 731 -6.04 -10.08 -5.74
CA ALA A 731 -6.82 -9.62 -4.61
C ALA A 731 -7.25 -10.77 -3.69
N THR A 732 -7.30 -10.48 -2.39
CA THR A 732 -7.98 -11.30 -1.39
C THR A 732 -9.19 -10.52 -0.87
N ILE A 733 -10.36 -11.10 -0.98
CA ILE A 733 -11.64 -10.51 -0.55
C ILE A 733 -12.21 -11.38 0.55
N ILE A 734 -12.46 -10.80 1.72
CA ILE A 734 -13.07 -11.49 2.86
C ILE A 734 -14.43 -10.86 3.15
N ILE A 735 -15.44 -11.68 3.28
CA ILE A 735 -16.78 -11.26 3.69
C ILE A 735 -17.21 -12.07 4.90
N THR A 736 -17.57 -11.40 5.98
CA THR A 736 -18.21 -12.00 7.16
C THR A 736 -19.63 -11.49 7.31
N ILE A 737 -20.58 -12.39 7.44
CA ILE A 737 -21.98 -12.13 7.78
C ILE A 737 -22.18 -12.56 9.23
N ARG A 738 -22.76 -11.67 10.06
CA ARG A 738 -22.97 -11.94 11.49
C ARG A 738 -24.38 -11.60 11.93
N ASP A 739 -24.93 -12.44 12.80
CA ASP A 739 -26.14 -12.15 13.56
C ASP A 739 -25.78 -11.42 14.87
N PRO A 740 -26.00 -10.09 14.98
CA PRO A 740 -25.74 -9.36 16.21
C PRO A 740 -26.68 -9.79 17.36
N LYS A 741 -27.83 -10.42 17.05
CA LYS A 741 -28.82 -10.87 18.02
C LYS A 741 -28.56 -12.31 18.53
N LYS A 742 -27.58 -12.99 17.94
CA LYS A 742 -27.15 -14.36 18.30
C LYS A 742 -28.30 -15.36 18.41
N LYS A 743 -29.24 -15.30 17.47
CA LYS A 743 -30.45 -16.15 17.46
C LYS A 743 -30.30 -17.40 16.61
N GLY A 744 -29.30 -17.47 15.75
CA GLY A 744 -29.39 -18.34 14.64
C GLY A 744 -28.23 -19.25 14.35
N SER A 745 -28.42 -19.91 13.22
CA SER A 745 -27.58 -20.90 12.60
C SER A 745 -26.93 -20.33 11.34
N VAL A 746 -26.38 -19.11 11.45
CA VAL A 746 -25.79 -18.39 10.31
C VAL A 746 -24.76 -19.26 9.60
N TYR A 747 -23.88 -19.89 10.38
CA TYR A 747 -22.85 -20.76 9.83
C TYR A 747 -23.44 -21.90 9.00
N THR A 748 -24.33 -22.69 9.59
CA THR A 748 -24.91 -23.86 8.94
C THR A 748 -25.75 -23.50 7.70
N GLU A 749 -26.49 -22.38 7.76
CA GLU A 749 -27.30 -21.93 6.62
C GLU A 749 -26.43 -21.47 5.44
N CYS A 750 -25.37 -20.66 5.71
CA CYS A 750 -24.47 -20.23 4.65
C CYS A 750 -23.66 -21.38 4.05
N TYR A 751 -23.16 -22.29 4.88
CA TYR A 751 -22.43 -23.48 4.43
C TYR A 751 -23.29 -24.36 3.49
N ARG A 752 -24.55 -24.62 3.88
CA ARG A 752 -25.50 -25.35 3.04
C ARG A 752 -25.76 -24.61 1.73
N HIS A 753 -25.96 -23.27 1.77
CA HIS A 753 -26.25 -22.47 0.60
C HIS A 753 -25.11 -22.53 -0.44
N LEU A 754 -23.84 -22.51 -0.01
CA LEU A 754 -22.69 -22.66 -0.93
C LEU A 754 -22.79 -23.98 -1.70
N SER A 755 -23.10 -25.09 -1.02
CA SER A 755 -23.21 -26.40 -1.63
C SER A 755 -24.42 -26.49 -2.60
N GLU A 756 -25.57 -25.94 -2.20
CA GLU A 756 -26.79 -25.94 -3.02
C GLU A 756 -26.66 -25.09 -4.31
N HIS A 757 -25.81 -24.09 -4.31
CA HIS A 757 -25.58 -23.18 -5.47
C HIS A 757 -24.31 -23.48 -6.26
N ASN A 758 -23.76 -24.69 -6.10
CA ASN A 758 -22.59 -25.20 -6.83
C ASN A 758 -21.33 -24.33 -6.67
N PHE A 759 -21.11 -23.78 -5.50
CA PHE A 759 -19.82 -23.18 -5.17
C PHE A 759 -18.83 -24.28 -4.80
N GLU A 760 -17.68 -24.28 -5.42
CA GLU A 760 -16.54 -25.03 -4.90
C GLU A 760 -15.98 -24.27 -3.70
N HIS A 761 -16.05 -24.88 -2.53
CA HIS A 761 -15.55 -24.29 -1.29
C HIS A 761 -14.82 -25.35 -0.45
N SER A 762 -13.94 -24.89 0.40
CA SER A 762 -13.20 -25.75 1.32
C SER A 762 -12.95 -25.02 2.64
N ASP A 763 -12.91 -25.80 3.70
CA ASP A 763 -12.42 -25.34 4.99
C ASP A 763 -10.97 -24.87 4.86
N ILE A 764 -10.61 -23.77 5.49
CA ILE A 764 -9.20 -23.45 5.70
C ILE A 764 -8.68 -24.43 6.76
N VAL A 765 -7.76 -25.29 6.32
CA VAL A 765 -7.15 -26.28 7.19
C VAL A 765 -6.15 -25.60 8.10
N ILE A 766 -6.33 -25.75 9.40
CA ILE A 766 -5.48 -25.16 10.44
C ILE A 766 -4.63 -26.29 11.04
N ARG A 767 -3.33 -26.03 11.20
CA ARG A 767 -2.45 -26.92 11.96
C ARG A 767 -2.86 -26.89 13.44
N GLN A 768 -2.73 -28.05 14.10
CA GLN A 768 -3.00 -28.16 15.53
C GLN A 768 -2.03 -27.30 16.36
N ASP A 769 -2.40 -27.00 17.59
CA ASP A 769 -1.60 -26.22 18.52
C ASP A 769 -0.22 -26.88 18.75
N ILE A 770 0.80 -26.03 18.90
CA ILE A 770 2.19 -26.43 19.05
C ILE A 770 2.46 -26.76 20.54
N ASN A 771 3.07 -27.90 20.80
CA ASN A 771 3.49 -28.25 22.16
C ASN A 771 4.73 -27.46 22.57
N ILE A 772 4.73 -26.92 23.77
CA ILE A 772 5.83 -26.18 24.38
C ILE A 772 6.21 -26.94 25.67
N SER A 773 7.50 -27.17 25.89
CA SER A 773 7.98 -27.66 27.15
C SER A 773 8.29 -26.50 28.09
N ASN A 774 7.67 -26.49 29.28
CA ASN A 774 8.05 -25.60 30.38
C ASN A 774 9.06 -26.30 31.27
N GLU A 775 10.16 -25.64 31.65
CA GLU A 775 11.04 -26.04 32.73
C GLU A 775 10.68 -25.40 34.04
#